data_67bf3954cfb56674c0231481b14e24a9
#
_entry.id   67bf3954cfb56674c0231481b14e24a9
#
_cell.length_a   1.000
_cell.length_b   1.000
_cell.length_c   1.000
_cell.angle_alpha   90.00
_cell.angle_beta   90.00
_cell.angle_gamma   90.00
#
_symmetry.space_group_name_H-M   'P 1'
#
loop_
_entity.id
_entity.type
_entity.pdbx_description
1 polymer ?
#
loop_
_entity_poly.entity_id
_entity_poly.type
_entity_poly.pdbx_seq_one_letter_code
_entity_poly.pdbx_strand_id
1 'polypeptide(L)'
;MNLDFAPHWLKTYMRMSLCALALSVNFGVALVSISKLLIVIGFLLYLKYDWMAFAQSAHSQLQYRQNRWLYLTQGLKSLGVNFKKLDSPAIVLLCVLWMSVSLIWSEAELSEWPMALVRHARILFLPLILYCIRSKKDVQWIVLSMIAGQVLIVSISYLLWLGVPFPLFNPLYPKDFGVVINGHLEQPIMTTLMVVIAWSFRKEIWPALGQGPIYLLCALGAFNVFFIMTGRTGFISMLLAITFGIYQYFKTRYTKQMAWIWLLPVIMTCVLSLLSERFNNKVFEAVNDIALYTQGNDATSQGYRLDYWRQSLKSISESALVGHGVGSWRHEYVGHGGNEPNAPTNPHQQFLLWTVESGFIGLLLILIFYRSLYKDAQRLEGAAREAMLSSFVIVVMVSLFNCPFYGAGIGEFFILIFASMSSLIKNQDQHSLPSHPSHLSTSELKTLTWIEKMGLRVVTQPLSVAVPGNELSYAKSEGLSKLGWRHLRKSVYLQLNHQNQLQCHEAHPSWTRGLWIYQRTTQIGDSLMDLAPRGLFKAHGIDMDLMTPQHLIELFEGDPCFTNIFSSLKSKHRPHYDFVIVQSIHHRSLFKKIKHFPTLPWVCIQGDYDVPDFCRSRFATQRLCDVFNWTLSTEEFDHHAKQKLMRSSPSAESSTPETYPLVIVLGGMDPSRIYLQWSDMLIKLHEMGFKDCVLLGTGDQALHAANQVLNDLGARMNVQNWVNQMTLQQCTQVLSQTQLLITADGGLMHLGVASGCKRIISLFTRNISPSYRLSAEFTKDAIQSPTHAINGIAYTQIIHRIFDNT
;
A
#
# COMPACT_ATOMS: atom_id res chain seq x y z
N MET A 1 -4.37 12.69 8.99
CA MET A 1 -4.19 13.57 10.16
C MET A 1 -2.90 14.35 9.95
N ASN A 2 -2.97 15.67 9.79
CA ASN A 2 -1.79 16.53 9.85
C ASN A 2 -1.30 16.55 11.31
N LEU A 3 -0.33 15.67 11.63
CA LEU A 3 0.29 15.58 12.96
C LEU A 3 1.39 16.64 13.09
N ASP A 4 1.05 17.91 13.02
CA ASP A 4 2.02 18.98 13.09
C ASP A 4 1.86 19.85 14.36
N PHE A 5 1.48 19.20 15.46
CA PHE A 5 1.32 19.85 16.77
C PHE A 5 2.62 20.03 17.56
N ALA A 6 3.72 19.49 17.05
CA ALA A 6 5.01 19.63 17.73
C ALA A 6 5.50 21.08 17.68
N PRO A 7 5.97 21.67 18.82
CA PRO A 7 6.47 23.03 18.86
C PRO A 7 7.70 23.21 17.97
N HIS A 8 7.93 24.43 17.50
CA HIS A 8 9.00 24.74 16.53
C HIS A 8 10.39 24.33 17.03
N TRP A 9 10.68 24.50 18.33
CA TRP A 9 11.95 24.10 18.91
C TRP A 9 12.20 22.58 18.80
N LEU A 10 11.16 21.74 18.96
CA LEU A 10 11.29 20.28 18.86
C LEU A 10 11.52 19.85 17.41
N LYS A 11 10.89 20.51 16.42
CA LYS A 11 11.17 20.28 15.00
C LYS A 11 12.62 20.61 14.65
N THR A 12 13.14 21.72 15.18
CA THR A 12 14.53 22.14 15.01
C THR A 12 15.49 21.16 15.69
N TYR A 13 15.22 20.78 16.95
CA TYR A 13 15.99 19.76 17.67
C TYR A 13 16.06 18.45 16.89
N MET A 14 14.91 17.94 16.39
CA MET A 14 14.86 16.69 15.63
C MET A 14 15.64 16.78 14.31
N ARG A 15 15.52 17.89 13.58
CA ARG A 15 16.31 18.13 12.36
C ARG A 15 17.81 18.10 12.66
N MET A 16 18.24 18.80 13.71
CA MET A 16 19.66 18.81 14.13
C MET A 16 20.15 17.41 14.53
N SER A 17 19.34 16.65 15.25
CA SER A 17 19.68 15.27 15.65
C SER A 17 19.78 14.32 14.44
N LEU A 18 18.91 14.46 13.45
CA LEU A 18 18.96 13.68 12.19
C LEU A 18 20.19 14.08 11.34
N CYS A 19 20.52 15.37 11.27
CA CYS A 19 21.75 15.85 10.63
C CYS A 19 22.99 15.36 11.37
N ALA A 20 22.99 15.35 12.69
CA ALA A 20 24.07 14.81 13.50
C ALA A 20 24.28 13.32 13.24
N LEU A 21 23.20 12.53 13.12
CA LEU A 21 23.31 11.12 12.71
C LEU A 21 23.88 11.00 11.31
N ALA A 22 23.37 11.79 10.35
CA ALA A 22 23.82 11.76 8.97
C ALA A 22 25.31 12.12 8.79
N LEU A 23 25.86 12.99 9.63
CA LEU A 23 27.28 13.27 9.72
C LEU A 23 28.04 12.14 10.43
N SER A 24 27.54 11.69 11.61
CA SER A 24 28.24 10.79 12.52
C SER A 24 28.44 9.38 11.96
N VAL A 25 27.57 8.90 11.05
CA VAL A 25 27.73 7.61 10.39
C VAL A 25 29.09 7.47 9.65
N ASN A 26 29.72 8.60 9.33
CA ASN A 26 31.04 8.66 8.68
C ASN A 26 32.21 8.58 9.67
N PHE A 27 31.98 8.84 10.98
CA PHE A 27 33.05 9.07 11.96
C PHE A 27 33.11 8.02 13.09
N GLY A 28 32.36 6.92 12.97
CA GLY A 28 32.47 5.78 13.86
C GLY A 28 31.31 5.59 14.86
N VAL A 29 31.30 4.42 15.49
CA VAL A 29 30.13 3.89 16.22
C VAL A 29 29.74 4.73 17.43
N ALA A 30 30.69 5.36 18.13
CA ALA A 30 30.40 6.15 19.34
C ALA A 30 29.53 7.38 19.01
N LEU A 31 29.90 8.16 17.98
CA LEU A 31 29.13 9.33 17.56
C LEU A 31 27.75 8.94 17.01
N VAL A 32 27.66 7.82 16.30
CA VAL A 32 26.39 7.24 15.83
C VAL A 32 25.49 6.91 17.03
N SER A 33 26.03 6.29 18.07
CA SER A 33 25.25 5.91 19.27
C SER A 33 24.70 7.12 20.01
N ILE A 34 25.50 8.18 20.15
CA ILE A 34 25.06 9.45 20.75
C ILE A 34 23.94 10.08 19.90
N SER A 35 24.13 10.14 18.58
CA SER A 35 23.15 10.71 17.67
C SER A 35 21.83 9.92 17.68
N LYS A 36 21.90 8.60 17.76
CA LYS A 36 20.73 7.72 17.91
C LYS A 36 19.99 7.99 19.22
N LEU A 37 20.71 8.18 20.34
CA LEU A 37 20.09 8.52 21.61
C LEU A 37 19.32 9.86 21.52
N LEU A 38 19.90 10.87 20.90
CA LEU A 38 19.21 12.16 20.68
C LEU A 38 17.93 11.98 19.84
N ILE A 39 17.98 11.15 18.80
CA ILE A 39 16.80 10.85 17.97
C ILE A 39 15.73 10.10 18.78
N VAL A 40 16.11 9.13 19.62
CA VAL A 40 15.16 8.42 20.49
C VAL A 40 14.49 9.37 21.48
N ILE A 41 15.24 10.27 22.10
CA ILE A 41 14.68 11.29 22.99
C ILE A 41 13.68 12.18 22.23
N GLY A 42 14.06 12.68 21.06
CA GLY A 42 13.17 13.48 20.22
C GLY A 42 11.93 12.72 19.74
N PHE A 43 12.07 11.44 19.41
CA PHE A 43 10.97 10.56 19.05
C PHE A 43 9.96 10.40 20.19
N LEU A 44 10.43 10.16 21.41
CA LEU A 44 9.58 10.08 22.61
C LEU A 44 8.86 11.41 22.89
N LEU A 45 9.55 12.54 22.69
CA LEU A 45 8.92 13.86 22.78
C LEU A 45 7.86 14.07 21.68
N TYR A 46 8.14 13.69 20.44
CA TYR A 46 7.12 13.73 19.38
C TYR A 46 5.90 12.88 19.72
N LEU A 47 6.11 11.65 20.18
CA LEU A 47 5.01 10.79 20.64
C LEU A 47 4.19 11.44 21.75
N LYS A 48 4.85 12.08 22.72
CA LYS A 48 4.16 12.81 23.80
C LYS A 48 3.28 13.93 23.26
N TYR A 49 3.79 14.79 22.37
CA TYR A 49 3.02 15.90 21.80
C TYR A 49 1.90 15.42 20.88
N ASP A 50 2.17 14.45 20.01
CA ASP A 50 1.14 13.83 19.17
C ASP A 50 0.05 13.17 20.02
N TRP A 51 0.43 12.54 21.13
CA TRP A 51 -0.50 11.96 22.10
C TRP A 51 -1.35 13.01 22.83
N MET A 52 -0.72 14.11 23.29
CA MET A 52 -1.44 15.19 23.95
C MET A 52 -2.48 15.84 23.02
N ALA A 53 -2.10 16.09 21.77
CA ALA A 53 -3.01 16.62 20.76
C ALA A 53 -4.16 15.66 20.44
N PHE A 54 -3.85 14.36 20.39
CA PHE A 54 -4.87 13.32 20.23
C PHE A 54 -5.81 13.24 21.43
N ALA A 55 -5.28 13.31 22.65
CA ALA A 55 -6.07 13.29 23.88
C ALA A 55 -6.98 14.51 24.01
N GLN A 56 -6.53 15.70 23.60
CA GLN A 56 -7.36 16.91 23.56
C GLN A 56 -8.50 16.79 22.53
N SER A 57 -8.24 16.20 21.37
CA SER A 57 -9.28 15.93 20.36
C SER A 57 -10.26 14.83 20.79
N ALA A 58 -9.83 13.90 21.63
CA ALA A 58 -10.64 12.77 22.13
C ALA A 58 -11.44 13.12 23.41
N HIS A 59 -11.15 14.24 24.07
CA HIS A 59 -11.89 14.67 25.29
C HIS A 59 -13.38 14.99 25.00
N SER A 60 -13.72 15.19 23.73
CA SER A 60 -15.11 15.30 23.26
C SER A 60 -15.80 13.94 23.01
N GLN A 61 -15.12 12.81 23.18
CA GLN A 61 -15.66 11.48 22.91
C GLN A 61 -15.42 10.55 24.13
N LEU A 62 -16.35 10.55 25.09
CA LEU A 62 -16.36 9.68 26.28
C LEU A 62 -16.29 8.15 25.98
N GLN A 63 -16.43 7.76 24.73
CA GLN A 63 -16.46 6.36 24.27
C GLN A 63 -15.09 5.67 24.16
N TYR A 64 -13.97 6.40 24.26
CA TYR A 64 -12.62 5.85 24.03
C TYR A 64 -12.02 5.11 25.25
N ARG A 65 -12.60 5.19 26.41
CA ARG A 65 -12.04 4.55 27.62
C ARG A 65 -12.15 3.01 27.64
N GLN A 66 -12.99 2.41 26.79
CA GLN A 66 -13.26 0.97 26.85
C GLN A 66 -12.46 0.09 25.88
N ASN A 67 -11.70 0.64 24.94
CA ASN A 67 -11.07 -0.18 23.89
C ASN A 67 -9.56 0.06 23.73
N ARG A 68 -8.74 -0.52 24.64
CA ARG A 68 -7.25 -0.44 24.59
C ARG A 68 -6.65 -0.88 23.25
N TRP A 69 -7.26 -1.82 22.54
CA TRP A 69 -6.84 -2.29 21.22
C TRP A 69 -6.99 -1.24 20.12
N LEU A 70 -7.99 -0.37 20.22
CA LEU A 70 -8.17 0.73 19.26
C LEU A 70 -7.04 1.76 19.38
N TYR A 71 -6.54 1.99 20.59
CA TYR A 71 -5.41 2.89 20.85
C TYR A 71 -4.11 2.34 20.27
N LEU A 72 -3.82 1.06 20.47
CA LEU A 72 -2.63 0.43 19.91
C LEU A 72 -2.64 0.43 18.38
N THR A 73 -3.78 0.12 17.76
CA THR A 73 -3.91 0.11 16.29
C THR A 73 -3.85 1.51 15.68
N GLN A 74 -4.36 2.54 16.36
CA GLN A 74 -4.22 3.92 15.91
C GLN A 74 -2.81 4.47 16.15
N GLY A 75 -2.17 4.12 17.27
CA GLY A 75 -0.77 4.43 17.54
C GLY A 75 0.14 3.84 16.47
N LEU A 76 -0.02 2.57 16.12
CA LEU A 76 0.73 1.93 15.04
C LEU A 76 0.46 2.58 13.67
N LYS A 77 -0.77 2.99 13.40
CA LYS A 77 -1.10 3.74 12.16
C LYS A 77 -0.45 5.13 12.14
N SER A 78 -0.36 5.81 13.27
CA SER A 78 0.33 7.11 13.38
C SER A 78 1.83 6.98 13.11
N LEU A 79 2.42 5.84 13.51
CA LEU A 79 3.81 5.47 13.18
C LEU A 79 4.01 5.09 11.70
N GLY A 80 2.93 5.07 10.90
CA GLY A 80 2.97 4.67 9.50
C GLY A 80 2.97 3.15 9.30
N VAL A 81 2.72 2.35 10.35
CA VAL A 81 2.73 0.90 10.29
C VAL A 81 1.41 0.38 9.74
N ASN A 82 1.46 -0.35 8.65
CA ASN A 82 0.30 -0.99 8.05
C ASN A 82 0.54 -2.48 7.78
N PHE A 83 0.20 -3.32 8.76
CA PHE A 83 0.35 -4.77 8.63
C PHE A 83 -0.44 -5.39 7.48
N LYS A 84 -1.57 -4.79 7.07
CA LYS A 84 -2.35 -5.31 5.94
C LYS A 84 -1.65 -5.11 4.59
N LYS A 85 -0.84 -4.04 4.47
CA LYS A 85 -0.06 -3.73 3.27
C LYS A 85 1.35 -4.30 3.30
N LEU A 86 1.83 -4.79 4.46
CA LEU A 86 3.22 -5.19 4.69
C LEU A 86 4.18 -4.11 4.16
N ASP A 87 3.96 -2.86 4.60
CA ASP A 87 4.86 -1.76 4.30
C ASP A 87 6.19 -1.89 5.06
N SER A 88 7.18 -1.11 4.69
CA SER A 88 8.53 -1.22 5.27
C SER A 88 8.55 -1.10 6.80
N PRO A 89 7.79 -0.21 7.48
CA PRO A 89 7.71 -0.20 8.93
C PRO A 89 7.10 -1.47 9.54
N ALA A 90 6.03 -2.00 8.93
CA ALA A 90 5.35 -3.18 9.45
C ALA A 90 6.23 -4.44 9.36
N ILE A 91 6.91 -4.63 8.23
CA ILE A 91 7.78 -5.79 8.06
C ILE A 91 9.03 -5.73 8.94
N VAL A 92 9.59 -4.53 9.18
CA VAL A 92 10.69 -4.34 10.14
C VAL A 92 10.29 -4.78 11.53
N LEU A 93 9.08 -4.42 11.99
CA LEU A 93 8.59 -4.88 13.30
C LEU A 93 8.43 -6.40 13.35
N LEU A 94 7.93 -7.02 12.28
CA LEU A 94 7.81 -8.48 12.19
C LEU A 94 9.17 -9.17 12.18
N CYS A 95 10.16 -8.63 11.48
CA CYS A 95 11.53 -9.13 11.48
C CYS A 95 12.12 -9.17 12.89
N VAL A 96 12.03 -8.03 13.61
CA VAL A 96 12.61 -7.93 14.96
C VAL A 96 11.82 -8.76 15.97
N LEU A 97 10.50 -8.81 15.84
CA LEU A 97 9.68 -9.68 16.68
C LEU A 97 10.07 -11.16 16.51
N TRP A 98 10.23 -11.62 15.26
CA TRP A 98 10.64 -12.98 14.97
C TRP A 98 12.04 -13.29 15.54
N MET A 99 13.00 -12.38 15.37
CA MET A 99 14.32 -12.51 15.98
C MET A 99 14.26 -12.54 17.52
N SER A 100 13.38 -11.74 18.14
CA SER A 100 13.19 -11.77 19.59
C SER A 100 12.58 -13.09 20.07
N VAL A 101 11.63 -13.64 19.31
CA VAL A 101 11.02 -14.93 19.63
C VAL A 101 12.04 -16.05 19.47
N SER A 102 12.96 -15.99 18.52
CA SER A 102 13.98 -17.00 18.27
C SER A 102 15.02 -17.12 19.41
N LEU A 103 15.07 -16.16 20.34
CA LEU A 103 15.84 -16.30 21.58
C LEU A 103 15.42 -17.51 22.43
N ILE A 104 14.15 -17.93 22.36
CA ILE A 104 13.61 -19.03 23.17
C ILE A 104 14.34 -20.35 22.90
N TRP A 105 14.83 -20.55 21.67
CA TRP A 105 15.58 -21.75 21.27
C TRP A 105 16.98 -21.44 20.78
N SER A 106 17.53 -20.27 21.12
CA SER A 106 18.87 -19.89 20.67
C SER A 106 19.94 -20.76 21.32
N GLU A 107 20.81 -21.32 20.49
CA GLU A 107 21.97 -22.10 20.87
C GLU A 107 23.20 -21.25 21.18
N ALA A 108 23.11 -19.92 21.05
CA ALA A 108 24.15 -18.99 21.45
C ALA A 108 24.29 -18.91 22.97
N GLU A 109 25.46 -18.53 23.45
CA GLU A 109 25.65 -18.27 24.87
C GLU A 109 24.79 -17.07 25.34
N LEU A 110 24.23 -17.17 26.55
CA LEU A 110 23.37 -16.12 27.14
C LEU A 110 24.04 -14.74 27.16
N SER A 111 25.37 -14.70 27.29
CA SER A 111 26.16 -13.47 27.24
C SER A 111 26.13 -12.77 25.87
N GLU A 112 25.92 -13.50 24.79
CA GLU A 112 25.90 -12.99 23.41
C GLU A 112 24.51 -12.50 22.96
N TRP A 113 23.45 -12.98 23.59
CA TRP A 113 22.07 -12.65 23.22
C TRP A 113 21.76 -11.15 23.08
N PRO A 114 22.10 -10.30 24.09
CA PRO A 114 21.78 -8.89 24.00
C PRO A 114 22.45 -8.20 22.80
N MET A 115 23.74 -8.51 22.58
CA MET A 115 24.50 -7.91 21.49
C MET A 115 23.99 -8.40 20.12
N ALA A 116 23.70 -9.68 19.97
CA ALA A 116 23.16 -10.25 18.73
C ALA A 116 21.79 -9.64 18.40
N LEU A 117 20.88 -9.54 19.41
CA LEU A 117 19.56 -8.94 19.22
C LEU A 117 19.67 -7.44 18.87
N VAL A 118 20.55 -6.68 19.52
CA VAL A 118 20.78 -5.26 19.22
C VAL A 118 21.27 -5.06 17.79
N ARG A 119 22.12 -5.97 17.28
CA ARG A 119 22.60 -5.90 15.89
C ARG A 119 21.47 -6.11 14.89
N HIS A 120 20.59 -7.07 15.08
CA HIS A 120 19.41 -7.27 14.23
C HIS A 120 18.37 -6.17 14.41
N ALA A 121 18.17 -5.66 15.63
CA ALA A 121 17.21 -4.60 15.93
C ALA A 121 17.58 -3.22 15.33
N ARG A 122 18.78 -3.04 14.77
CA ARG A 122 19.17 -1.79 14.09
C ARG A 122 18.18 -1.35 13.01
N ILE A 123 17.58 -2.30 12.32
CA ILE A 123 16.57 -1.98 11.29
C ILE A 123 15.34 -1.22 11.85
N LEU A 124 15.10 -1.26 13.18
CA LEU A 124 14.04 -0.46 13.84
C LEU A 124 14.26 1.05 13.69
N PHE A 125 15.50 1.49 13.43
CA PHE A 125 15.75 2.91 13.16
C PHE A 125 15.11 3.38 11.85
N LEU A 126 14.79 2.49 10.90
CA LEU A 126 14.05 2.86 9.68
C LEU A 126 12.67 3.45 9.99
N PRO A 127 11.73 2.72 10.64
CA PRO A 127 10.44 3.30 10.99
C PRO A 127 10.54 4.49 11.95
N LEU A 128 11.51 4.48 12.86
CA LEU A 128 11.73 5.56 13.80
C LEU A 128 12.15 6.86 13.10
N ILE A 129 13.14 6.82 12.22
CA ILE A 129 13.60 7.97 11.43
C ILE A 129 12.49 8.44 10.48
N LEU A 130 11.80 7.51 9.82
CA LEU A 130 10.66 7.81 8.96
C LEU A 130 9.54 8.57 9.69
N TYR A 131 9.30 8.23 10.94
CA TYR A 131 8.34 8.97 11.79
C TYR A 131 8.84 10.36 12.15
N CYS A 132 10.14 10.52 12.41
CA CYS A 132 10.74 11.77 12.84
C CYS A 132 10.85 12.81 11.72
N ILE A 133 10.90 12.39 10.45
CA ILE A 133 10.95 13.30 9.30
C ILE A 133 9.56 13.88 9.04
N ARG A 134 9.40 15.19 9.16
CA ARG A 134 8.11 15.89 9.03
C ARG A 134 8.00 16.77 7.77
N SER A 135 9.11 17.10 7.12
CA SER A 135 9.12 18.00 5.96
C SER A 135 10.14 17.63 4.90
N LYS A 136 9.92 18.07 3.66
CA LYS A 136 10.93 17.96 2.58
C LYS A 136 12.25 18.63 2.94
N LYS A 137 12.21 19.74 3.73
CA LYS A 137 13.42 20.41 4.20
C LYS A 137 14.26 19.51 5.10
N ASP A 138 13.66 18.66 5.92
CA ASP A 138 14.40 17.73 6.78
C ASP A 138 15.19 16.73 5.92
N VAL A 139 14.57 16.19 4.86
CA VAL A 139 15.24 15.31 3.89
C VAL A 139 16.40 16.02 3.21
N GLN A 140 16.22 17.27 2.76
CA GLN A 140 17.30 18.05 2.13
C GLN A 140 18.49 18.22 3.08
N TRP A 141 18.25 18.58 4.36
CA TRP A 141 19.31 18.72 5.35
C TRP A 141 20.02 17.41 5.68
N ILE A 142 19.28 16.30 5.77
CA ILE A 142 19.87 14.94 5.95
C ILE A 142 20.78 14.61 4.78
N VAL A 143 20.31 14.75 3.53
CA VAL A 143 21.06 14.48 2.31
C VAL A 143 22.32 15.33 2.24
N LEU A 144 22.23 16.64 2.50
CA LEU A 144 23.39 17.54 2.54
C LEU A 144 24.40 17.13 3.61
N SER A 145 23.93 16.75 4.81
CA SER A 145 24.79 16.30 5.91
C SER A 145 25.50 14.98 5.58
N MET A 146 24.83 14.03 4.90
CA MET A 146 25.44 12.79 4.42
C MET A 146 26.55 13.08 3.40
N ILE A 147 26.29 13.94 2.41
CA ILE A 147 27.26 14.33 1.41
C ILE A 147 28.45 15.06 2.07
N ALA A 148 28.18 16.02 2.96
CA ALA A 148 29.23 16.78 3.64
C ALA A 148 30.16 15.89 4.48
N GLY A 149 29.59 14.92 5.23
CA GLY A 149 30.38 13.95 5.99
C GLY A 149 31.27 13.08 5.08
N GLN A 150 30.74 12.62 3.96
CA GLN A 150 31.52 11.83 3.00
C GLN A 150 32.55 12.66 2.23
N VAL A 151 32.26 13.91 1.90
CA VAL A 151 33.24 14.83 1.29
C VAL A 151 34.44 15.00 2.20
N LEU A 152 34.20 15.16 3.51
CA LEU A 152 35.29 15.25 4.48
C LEU A 152 36.11 13.96 4.55
N ILE A 153 35.48 12.79 4.60
CA ILE A 153 36.18 11.49 4.59
C ILE A 153 37.00 11.30 3.30
N VAL A 154 36.40 11.58 2.16
CA VAL A 154 37.10 11.47 0.87
C VAL A 154 38.28 12.44 0.80
N SER A 155 38.13 13.67 1.28
CA SER A 155 39.23 14.66 1.34
C SER A 155 40.40 14.18 2.22
N ILE A 156 40.08 13.65 3.43
CA ILE A 156 41.11 13.07 4.30
C ILE A 156 41.76 11.85 3.65
N SER A 157 40.98 11.01 2.97
CA SER A 157 41.50 9.85 2.24
C SER A 157 42.52 10.25 1.16
N TYR A 158 42.25 11.34 0.43
CA TYR A 158 43.23 11.90 -0.54
C TYR A 158 44.49 12.42 0.14
N LEU A 159 44.34 13.15 1.29
CA LEU A 159 45.51 13.63 2.04
C LEU A 159 46.40 12.48 2.53
N LEU A 160 45.80 11.42 3.05
CA LEU A 160 46.55 10.22 3.47
C LEU A 160 47.25 9.55 2.28
N TRP A 161 46.59 9.41 1.15
CA TRP A 161 47.15 8.85 -0.07
C TRP A 161 48.33 9.67 -0.63
N LEU A 162 48.27 11.00 -0.50
CA LEU A 162 49.37 11.92 -0.88
C LEU A 162 50.49 11.97 0.15
N GLY A 163 50.43 11.15 1.23
CA GLY A 163 51.45 11.10 2.27
C GLY A 163 51.39 12.25 3.29
N VAL A 164 50.32 13.08 3.25
CA VAL A 164 50.17 14.15 4.22
C VAL A 164 49.82 13.55 5.59
N PRO A 165 50.56 13.88 6.67
CA PRO A 165 50.26 13.36 8.00
C PRO A 165 48.99 13.95 8.52
N PHE A 166 47.95 13.10 8.69
CA PHE A 166 46.66 13.48 9.25
C PHE A 166 46.33 12.59 10.44
N PRO A 167 45.84 13.13 11.58
CA PRO A 167 45.67 12.36 12.80
C PRO A 167 44.54 11.35 12.74
N LEU A 168 43.56 11.57 11.85
CA LEU A 168 42.41 10.66 11.66
C LEU A 168 42.71 9.64 10.57
N PHE A 169 43.18 8.47 10.95
CA PHE A 169 43.36 7.32 10.06
C PHE A 169 43.11 6.02 10.85
N ASN A 170 42.77 4.98 10.14
CA ASN A 170 42.58 3.65 10.77
C ASN A 170 43.94 2.96 10.87
N PRO A 171 44.51 2.74 12.09
CA PRO A 171 45.86 2.20 12.27
C PRO A 171 46.02 0.74 11.79
N LEU A 172 44.91 0.05 11.54
CA LEU A 172 44.90 -1.33 11.03
C LEU A 172 45.31 -1.44 9.54
N TYR A 173 45.40 -0.28 8.83
CA TYR A 173 45.70 -0.28 7.41
C TYR A 173 46.84 0.66 7.07
N PRO A 174 47.61 0.37 6.00
CA PRO A 174 48.57 1.31 5.48
C PRO A 174 47.93 2.64 5.12
N LYS A 175 48.64 3.76 5.39
CA LYS A 175 48.10 5.10 5.18
C LYS A 175 47.78 5.38 3.71
N ASP A 176 48.59 4.85 2.78
CA ASP A 176 48.41 4.98 1.34
C ASP A 176 47.15 4.26 0.82
N PHE A 177 46.47 3.43 1.63
CA PHE A 177 45.16 2.87 1.30
C PHE A 177 44.03 3.88 1.51
N GLY A 178 44.33 5.06 2.10
CA GLY A 178 43.32 6.12 2.28
C GLY A 178 42.15 5.73 3.21
N VAL A 179 42.29 4.73 4.07
CA VAL A 179 41.27 4.30 5.04
C VAL A 179 41.32 5.23 6.25
N VAL A 180 40.26 6.01 6.46
CA VAL A 180 40.23 7.07 7.47
C VAL A 180 39.80 6.49 8.83
N ILE A 181 38.53 6.13 9.02
CA ILE A 181 38.00 5.65 10.29
C ILE A 181 37.31 4.31 10.12
N ASN A 182 36.45 4.21 9.14
CA ASN A 182 35.71 2.98 8.82
C ASN A 182 36.66 1.95 8.20
N GLY A 183 36.22 0.68 8.14
CA GLY A 183 37.04 -0.38 7.51
C GLY A 183 37.16 -0.20 5.99
N HIS A 184 38.18 -0.86 5.42
CA HIS A 184 38.44 -0.85 3.97
C HIS A 184 37.26 -1.43 3.13
N LEU A 185 36.33 -2.16 3.75
CA LEU A 185 35.12 -2.66 3.08
C LEU A 185 33.97 -1.64 3.14
N GLU A 186 33.86 -0.89 4.24
CA GLU A 186 32.73 0.00 4.49
C GLU A 186 32.87 1.36 3.79
N GLN A 187 34.03 1.97 3.92
CA GLN A 187 34.29 3.31 3.38
C GLN A 187 34.01 3.43 1.87
N PRO A 188 34.48 2.52 0.99
CA PRO A 188 34.24 2.64 -0.45
C PRO A 188 32.74 2.41 -0.82
N ILE A 189 31.99 1.60 -0.05
CA ILE A 189 30.54 1.44 -0.25
C ILE A 189 29.81 2.75 0.12
N MET A 190 30.18 3.36 1.24
CA MET A 190 29.59 4.64 1.67
C MET A 190 29.92 5.78 0.70
N THR A 191 31.15 5.81 0.17
CA THR A 191 31.54 6.76 -0.90
C THR A 191 30.73 6.53 -2.17
N THR A 192 30.49 5.27 -2.54
CA THR A 192 29.60 4.94 -3.67
C THR A 192 28.17 5.45 -3.46
N LEU A 193 27.61 5.28 -2.26
CA LEU A 193 26.28 5.78 -1.92
C LEU A 193 26.21 7.32 -1.94
N MET A 194 27.30 8.01 -1.52
CA MET A 194 27.41 9.45 -1.67
C MET A 194 27.35 9.86 -3.15
N VAL A 195 28.11 9.19 -4.02
CA VAL A 195 28.09 9.45 -5.46
C VAL A 195 26.67 9.25 -6.03
N VAL A 196 25.98 8.17 -5.64
CA VAL A 196 24.60 7.91 -6.06
C VAL A 196 23.65 9.03 -5.63
N ILE A 197 23.72 9.47 -4.37
CA ILE A 197 22.84 10.52 -3.85
C ILE A 197 23.19 11.86 -4.52
N ALA A 198 24.47 12.22 -4.62
CA ALA A 198 24.90 13.47 -5.26
C ALA A 198 24.47 13.52 -6.74
N TRP A 199 24.64 12.41 -7.47
CA TRP A 199 24.19 12.30 -8.86
C TRP A 199 22.68 12.42 -8.99
N SER A 200 21.90 11.71 -8.16
CA SER A 200 20.44 11.72 -8.23
C SER A 200 19.88 13.11 -7.98
N PHE A 201 20.40 13.80 -6.96
CA PHE A 201 19.95 15.15 -6.58
C PHE A 201 20.75 16.28 -7.27
N ARG A 202 21.51 16.03 -8.34
CA ARG A 202 22.38 17.01 -9.00
C ARG A 202 21.71 18.30 -9.45
N LYS A 203 20.40 18.25 -9.72
CA LYS A 203 19.61 19.42 -10.12
C LYS A 203 19.00 20.19 -8.95
N GLU A 204 18.95 19.57 -7.77
CA GLU A 204 18.20 20.05 -6.61
C GLU A 204 19.13 20.56 -5.49
N ILE A 205 20.36 20.06 -5.40
CA ILE A 205 21.27 20.37 -4.28
C ILE A 205 21.76 21.81 -4.34
N TRP A 206 22.23 22.29 -5.51
CA TRP A 206 22.76 23.63 -5.69
C TRP A 206 22.34 24.26 -7.02
N PRO A 207 21.10 24.73 -7.14
CA PRO A 207 20.65 25.38 -8.37
C PRO A 207 21.51 26.59 -8.76
N ALA A 208 22.06 27.31 -7.78
CA ALA A 208 22.87 28.52 -8.02
C ALA A 208 24.32 28.26 -8.47
N LEU A 209 24.91 27.10 -8.11
CA LEU A 209 26.30 26.74 -8.45
C LEU A 209 26.42 25.93 -9.74
N GLY A 210 25.29 25.52 -10.32
CA GLY A 210 25.27 24.64 -11.48
C GLY A 210 25.65 23.20 -11.13
N GLN A 211 25.71 22.34 -12.14
CA GLN A 211 25.96 20.90 -11.96
C GLN A 211 27.44 20.50 -11.98
N GLY A 212 28.34 21.42 -12.43
CA GLY A 212 29.76 21.16 -12.56
C GLY A 212 30.45 20.64 -11.28
N PRO A 213 30.30 21.35 -10.13
CA PRO A 213 30.86 20.90 -8.86
C PRO A 213 30.40 19.51 -8.42
N ILE A 214 29.15 19.15 -8.73
CA ILE A 214 28.58 17.83 -8.39
C ILE A 214 29.21 16.75 -9.28
N TYR A 215 29.41 17.02 -10.57
CA TYR A 215 30.09 16.09 -11.47
C TYR A 215 31.54 15.87 -11.05
N LEU A 216 32.24 16.93 -10.63
CA LEU A 216 33.58 16.83 -10.08
C LEU A 216 33.60 15.98 -8.80
N LEU A 217 32.66 16.20 -7.89
CA LEU A 217 32.51 15.41 -6.65
C LEU A 217 32.29 13.93 -6.97
N CYS A 218 31.40 13.62 -7.93
CA CYS A 218 31.14 12.23 -8.34
C CYS A 218 32.40 11.61 -8.96
N ALA A 219 33.14 12.34 -9.80
CA ALA A 219 34.38 11.88 -10.41
C ALA A 219 35.47 11.62 -9.36
N LEU A 220 35.64 12.53 -8.38
CA LEU A 220 36.56 12.35 -7.26
C LEU A 220 36.18 11.16 -6.39
N GLY A 221 34.89 10.99 -6.08
CA GLY A 221 34.41 9.81 -5.34
C GLY A 221 34.70 8.51 -6.07
N ALA A 222 34.41 8.44 -7.36
CA ALA A 222 34.73 7.26 -8.19
C ALA A 222 36.24 6.98 -8.29
N PHE A 223 37.04 8.02 -8.47
CA PHE A 223 38.51 7.89 -8.48
C PHE A 223 39.03 7.36 -7.14
N ASN A 224 38.50 7.89 -6.00
CA ASN A 224 38.88 7.43 -4.67
C ASN A 224 38.61 5.93 -4.53
N VAL A 225 37.43 5.44 -4.95
CA VAL A 225 37.06 4.03 -4.85
C VAL A 225 37.96 3.17 -5.74
N PHE A 226 38.22 3.54 -7.01
CA PHE A 226 38.92 2.67 -7.96
C PHE A 226 40.44 2.70 -7.84
N PHE A 227 41.03 3.82 -7.40
CA PHE A 227 42.48 4.02 -7.45
C PHE A 227 43.15 4.12 -6.08
N ILE A 228 42.39 4.48 -5.02
CA ILE A 228 42.94 4.64 -3.67
C ILE A 228 42.53 3.50 -2.77
N MET A 229 41.24 3.18 -2.72
CA MET A 229 40.68 2.12 -1.85
C MET A 229 41.06 0.73 -2.35
N THR A 230 40.97 -0.26 -1.43
CA THR A 230 41.33 -1.67 -1.71
C THR A 230 40.15 -2.64 -1.56
N GLY A 231 38.95 -2.16 -1.20
CA GLY A 231 37.78 -2.98 -0.92
C GLY A 231 37.10 -3.49 -2.18
N ARG A 232 37.18 -4.78 -2.50
CA ARG A 232 36.60 -5.43 -3.69
C ARG A 232 35.07 -5.18 -3.79
N THR A 233 34.35 -5.26 -2.67
CA THR A 233 32.88 -4.99 -2.63
C THR A 233 32.56 -3.54 -3.03
N GLY A 234 33.43 -2.58 -2.66
CA GLY A 234 33.30 -1.18 -3.07
C GLY A 234 33.46 -1.01 -4.58
N PHE A 235 34.42 -1.70 -5.22
CA PHE A 235 34.61 -1.69 -6.67
C PHE A 235 33.33 -2.15 -7.39
N ILE A 236 32.79 -3.30 -7.00
CA ILE A 236 31.55 -3.85 -7.58
C ILE A 236 30.38 -2.90 -7.36
N SER A 237 30.28 -2.29 -6.16
CA SER A 237 29.25 -1.30 -5.85
C SER A 237 29.30 -0.10 -6.76
N MET A 238 30.50 0.45 -7.01
CA MET A 238 30.69 1.62 -7.87
C MET A 238 30.40 1.29 -9.34
N LEU A 239 30.89 0.14 -9.83
CA LEU A 239 30.58 -0.34 -11.18
C LEU A 239 29.06 -0.47 -11.40
N LEU A 240 28.35 -1.06 -10.44
CA LEU A 240 26.90 -1.18 -10.50
C LEU A 240 26.19 0.18 -10.40
N ALA A 241 26.69 1.09 -9.54
CA ALA A 241 26.14 2.43 -9.41
C ALA A 241 26.23 3.21 -10.73
N ILE A 242 27.39 3.19 -11.39
CA ILE A 242 27.61 3.84 -12.68
C ILE A 242 26.72 3.19 -13.75
N THR A 243 26.75 1.87 -13.87
CA THR A 243 25.96 1.12 -14.87
C THR A 243 24.45 1.39 -14.70
N PHE A 244 23.96 1.33 -13.47
CA PHE A 244 22.56 1.54 -13.20
C PHE A 244 22.14 3.02 -13.36
N GLY A 245 23.02 3.97 -13.02
CA GLY A 245 22.83 5.39 -13.27
C GLY A 245 22.72 5.70 -14.78
N ILE A 246 23.59 5.12 -15.59
CA ILE A 246 23.56 5.21 -17.06
C ILE A 246 22.27 4.57 -17.59
N TYR A 247 21.93 3.39 -17.11
CA TYR A 247 20.66 2.73 -17.45
C TYR A 247 19.43 3.61 -17.14
N GLN A 248 19.37 4.21 -15.95
CA GLN A 248 18.27 5.10 -15.56
C GLN A 248 18.20 6.34 -16.46
N TYR A 249 19.33 6.93 -16.82
CA TYR A 249 19.41 8.11 -17.69
C TYR A 249 18.91 7.85 -19.12
N PHE A 250 19.25 6.70 -19.69
CA PHE A 250 18.91 6.36 -21.08
C PHE A 250 17.56 5.61 -21.22
N LYS A 251 17.03 5.02 -20.16
CA LYS A 251 15.79 4.22 -20.19
C LYS A 251 14.58 4.94 -20.81
N THR A 252 14.52 6.24 -20.71
CA THR A 252 13.45 7.05 -21.29
C THR A 252 13.61 7.31 -22.78
N ARG A 253 14.82 7.15 -23.33
CA ARG A 253 15.15 7.48 -24.72
C ARG A 253 15.33 6.28 -25.66
N TYR A 254 15.79 5.12 -25.15
CA TYR A 254 16.19 3.97 -25.97
C TYR A 254 15.78 2.64 -25.35
N THR A 255 14.69 2.03 -25.78
CA THR A 255 14.14 0.84 -25.13
C THR A 255 14.69 -0.50 -25.64
N LYS A 256 15.14 -0.61 -26.89
CA LYS A 256 15.59 -1.88 -27.50
C LYS A 256 17.12 -2.08 -27.52
N GLN A 257 17.91 -1.02 -27.48
CA GLN A 257 19.37 -1.08 -27.58
C GLN A 257 20.09 -1.15 -26.22
N MET A 258 19.34 -1.25 -25.11
CA MET A 258 19.87 -1.14 -23.75
C MET A 258 20.52 -2.43 -23.22
N ALA A 259 20.41 -3.56 -23.90
CA ALA A 259 21.06 -4.80 -23.48
C ALA A 259 22.61 -4.63 -23.36
N TRP A 260 23.20 -3.80 -24.21
CA TRP A 260 24.65 -3.53 -24.18
C TRP A 260 25.15 -2.80 -22.93
N ILE A 261 24.25 -2.08 -22.19
CA ILE A 261 24.63 -1.39 -20.95
C ILE A 261 25.09 -2.40 -19.89
N TRP A 262 24.58 -3.60 -19.91
CA TRP A 262 24.98 -4.65 -18.98
C TRP A 262 26.35 -5.26 -19.26
N LEU A 263 26.96 -4.96 -20.40
CA LEU A 263 28.37 -5.24 -20.67
C LEU A 263 29.30 -4.16 -20.10
N LEU A 264 28.77 -2.99 -19.74
CA LEU A 264 29.58 -1.88 -19.24
C LEU A 264 30.41 -2.24 -18.00
N PRO A 265 29.95 -2.98 -16.99
CA PRO A 265 30.78 -3.42 -15.87
C PRO A 265 31.99 -4.25 -16.33
N VAL A 266 31.82 -5.12 -17.30
CA VAL A 266 32.89 -5.97 -17.84
C VAL A 266 33.92 -5.09 -18.55
N ILE A 267 33.46 -4.20 -19.44
CA ILE A 267 34.33 -3.27 -20.17
C ILE A 267 35.10 -2.37 -19.20
N MET A 268 34.38 -1.80 -18.20
CA MET A 268 35.02 -0.97 -17.18
C MET A 268 36.05 -1.75 -16.35
N THR A 269 35.76 -3.00 -15.99
CA THR A 269 36.70 -3.86 -15.27
C THR A 269 37.98 -4.07 -16.10
N CYS A 270 37.86 -4.38 -17.38
CA CYS A 270 39.02 -4.52 -18.27
C CYS A 270 39.82 -3.20 -18.36
N VAL A 271 39.16 -2.08 -18.58
CA VAL A 271 39.82 -0.76 -18.67
C VAL A 271 40.49 -0.39 -17.34
N LEU A 272 39.80 -0.57 -16.20
CA LEU A 272 40.38 -0.27 -14.88
C LEU A 272 41.53 -1.20 -14.52
N SER A 273 41.53 -2.47 -14.96
CA SER A 273 42.66 -3.38 -14.77
C SER A 273 43.92 -2.94 -15.56
N LEU A 274 43.73 -2.27 -16.71
CA LEU A 274 44.82 -1.68 -17.48
C LEU A 274 45.33 -0.37 -16.87
N LEU A 275 44.45 0.40 -16.21
CA LEU A 275 44.78 1.74 -15.70
C LEU A 275 45.25 1.74 -14.24
N SER A 276 44.92 0.73 -13.45
CA SER A 276 45.23 0.65 -12.03
C SER A 276 45.80 -0.69 -11.65
N GLU A 277 47.10 -0.70 -11.34
CA GLU A 277 47.79 -1.89 -10.82
C GLU A 277 47.17 -2.42 -9.54
N ARG A 278 46.72 -1.52 -8.64
CA ARG A 278 46.00 -1.90 -7.41
C ARG A 278 44.71 -2.63 -7.70
N PHE A 279 43.92 -2.10 -8.64
CA PHE A 279 42.67 -2.72 -9.06
C PHE A 279 42.93 -4.09 -9.70
N ASN A 280 43.87 -4.15 -10.61
CA ASN A 280 44.28 -5.39 -11.29
C ASN A 280 44.72 -6.47 -10.30
N ASN A 281 45.58 -6.12 -9.35
CA ASN A 281 46.03 -7.06 -8.31
C ASN A 281 44.88 -7.60 -7.48
N LYS A 282 43.87 -6.78 -7.14
CA LYS A 282 42.66 -7.23 -6.38
C LYS A 282 41.77 -8.13 -7.19
N VAL A 283 41.68 -7.96 -8.50
CA VAL A 283 40.97 -8.88 -9.41
C VAL A 283 41.69 -10.22 -9.48
N PHE A 284 43.02 -10.20 -9.68
CA PHE A 284 43.86 -11.42 -9.72
C PHE A 284 43.84 -12.16 -8.36
N GLU A 285 44.01 -11.45 -7.24
CA GLU A 285 43.89 -12.04 -5.92
C GLU A 285 42.54 -12.76 -5.75
N ALA A 286 41.44 -12.19 -6.21
CA ALA A 286 40.11 -12.82 -6.07
C ALA A 286 40.01 -14.14 -6.86
N VAL A 287 40.56 -14.18 -8.07
CA VAL A 287 40.60 -15.39 -8.90
C VAL A 287 41.53 -16.45 -8.30
N ASN A 288 42.68 -16.02 -7.84
CA ASN A 288 43.68 -16.93 -7.22
C ASN A 288 43.18 -17.48 -5.88
N ASP A 289 42.51 -16.70 -5.05
CA ASP A 289 41.90 -17.13 -3.79
C ASP A 289 40.94 -18.30 -4.02
N ILE A 290 40.11 -18.22 -5.08
CA ILE A 290 39.15 -19.28 -5.45
C ILE A 290 39.90 -20.53 -5.92
N ALA A 291 40.96 -20.35 -6.73
CA ALA A 291 41.79 -21.47 -7.20
C ALA A 291 42.50 -22.18 -6.04
N LEU A 292 43.01 -21.44 -5.07
CA LEU A 292 43.64 -21.99 -3.87
C LEU A 292 42.65 -22.77 -3.00
N TYR A 293 41.43 -22.26 -2.84
CA TYR A 293 40.38 -22.95 -2.11
C TYR A 293 40.03 -24.31 -2.75
N THR A 294 39.95 -24.39 -4.08
CA THR A 294 39.75 -25.68 -4.79
C THR A 294 40.87 -26.69 -4.61
N GLN A 295 42.09 -26.22 -4.27
CA GLN A 295 43.22 -27.03 -3.95
C GLN A 295 43.36 -27.38 -2.46
N GLY A 296 42.38 -27.04 -1.63
CA GLY A 296 42.31 -27.33 -0.20
C GLY A 296 43.01 -26.29 0.68
N ASN A 297 43.43 -25.15 0.14
CA ASN A 297 43.95 -24.04 0.93
C ASN A 297 42.88 -22.98 1.13
N ASP A 298 42.28 -22.96 2.32
CA ASP A 298 41.20 -22.03 2.76
C ASP A 298 41.73 -20.77 3.48
N ALA A 299 43.06 -20.68 3.72
CA ALA A 299 43.69 -19.56 4.43
C ALA A 299 43.76 -18.24 3.61
N THR A 300 42.78 -17.97 2.78
CA THR A 300 42.66 -16.75 1.99
C THR A 300 41.36 -16.00 2.30
N SER A 301 41.28 -14.72 1.97
CA SER A 301 40.12 -13.89 2.23
C SER A 301 38.82 -14.45 1.61
N GLN A 302 38.88 -15.05 0.41
CA GLN A 302 37.71 -15.70 -0.21
C GLN A 302 37.52 -17.14 0.29
N GLY A 303 38.62 -17.86 0.58
CA GLY A 303 38.59 -19.21 1.15
C GLY A 303 37.81 -19.24 2.47
N TYR A 304 38.10 -18.32 3.39
CA TYR A 304 37.30 -18.18 4.63
C TYR A 304 35.80 -17.92 4.38
N ARG A 305 35.48 -17.07 3.41
CA ARG A 305 34.04 -16.81 3.11
C ARG A 305 33.35 -18.04 2.52
N LEU A 306 34.01 -18.77 1.65
CA LEU A 306 33.47 -20.01 1.09
C LEU A 306 33.28 -21.07 2.20
N ASP A 307 34.21 -21.15 3.15
CA ASP A 307 34.04 -22.02 4.31
C ASP A 307 32.89 -21.59 5.22
N TYR A 308 32.75 -20.28 5.51
CA TYR A 308 31.59 -19.76 6.26
C TYR A 308 30.26 -20.15 5.57
N TRP A 309 30.19 -20.04 4.27
CA TRP A 309 28.98 -20.39 3.51
C TRP A 309 28.75 -21.90 3.52
N ARG A 310 29.80 -22.70 3.38
CA ARG A 310 29.71 -24.16 3.43
C ARG A 310 29.17 -24.64 4.77
N GLN A 311 29.73 -24.15 5.87
CA GLN A 311 29.28 -24.54 7.22
C GLN A 311 27.87 -24.02 7.49
N SER A 312 27.55 -22.77 7.05
CA SER A 312 26.18 -22.24 7.15
C SER A 312 25.15 -23.13 6.44
N LEU A 313 25.47 -23.65 5.26
CA LEU A 313 24.55 -24.57 4.53
C LEU A 313 24.35 -25.90 5.27
N LYS A 314 25.36 -26.41 5.97
CA LYS A 314 25.22 -27.60 6.81
C LYS A 314 24.28 -27.29 7.98
N SER A 315 24.50 -26.22 8.73
CA SER A 315 23.68 -25.80 9.84
C SER A 315 22.21 -25.58 9.40
N ILE A 316 21.97 -24.94 8.23
CA ILE A 316 20.62 -24.77 7.68
C ILE A 316 19.93 -26.13 7.44
N SER A 317 20.66 -27.16 7.03
CA SER A 317 20.06 -28.48 6.78
C SER A 317 19.56 -29.18 8.06
N GLU A 318 20.08 -28.80 9.23
CA GLU A 318 19.69 -29.37 10.54
C GLU A 318 18.44 -28.68 11.11
N SER A 319 18.33 -27.35 10.95
CA SER A 319 17.16 -26.59 11.43
C SER A 319 16.63 -25.62 10.36
N ALA A 320 16.15 -26.17 9.24
CA ALA A 320 15.79 -25.39 8.07
C ALA A 320 14.63 -24.41 8.29
N LEU A 321 13.61 -24.76 9.10
CA LEU A 321 12.38 -23.97 9.21
C LEU A 321 12.52 -22.78 10.15
N VAL A 322 13.05 -22.99 11.36
CA VAL A 322 13.11 -21.96 12.42
C VAL A 322 14.52 -21.50 12.76
N GLY A 323 15.56 -22.19 12.26
CA GLY A 323 16.97 -21.92 12.53
C GLY A 323 17.38 -22.26 13.96
N HIS A 324 18.60 -21.91 14.32
CA HIS A 324 19.24 -22.22 15.61
C HIS A 324 19.09 -21.07 16.63
N GLY A 325 18.31 -20.03 16.30
CA GLY A 325 18.09 -18.87 17.17
C GLY A 325 19.09 -17.72 16.95
N VAL A 326 18.70 -16.53 17.39
CA VAL A 326 19.50 -15.31 17.19
C VAL A 326 20.85 -15.40 17.92
N GLY A 327 21.95 -15.06 17.19
CA GLY A 327 23.32 -15.10 17.72
C GLY A 327 24.02 -16.45 17.59
N SER A 328 23.32 -17.51 17.18
CA SER A 328 23.87 -18.89 17.11
C SER A 328 24.89 -19.09 15.99
N TRP A 329 24.96 -18.21 14.97
CA TRP A 329 25.78 -18.47 13.79
C TRP A 329 27.24 -18.83 14.10
N ARG A 330 27.88 -18.15 15.06
CA ARG A 330 29.27 -18.45 15.45
C ARG A 330 29.39 -19.83 16.10
N HIS A 331 28.48 -20.19 16.99
CA HIS A 331 28.41 -21.48 17.63
C HIS A 331 28.27 -22.61 16.60
N GLU A 332 27.33 -22.43 15.66
CA GLU A 332 27.09 -23.36 14.56
C GLU A 332 28.30 -23.52 13.63
N TYR A 333 28.95 -22.39 13.29
CA TYR A 333 30.14 -22.42 12.44
C TYR A 333 31.26 -23.28 13.10
N VAL A 334 31.54 -23.09 14.38
CA VAL A 334 32.55 -23.83 15.13
C VAL A 334 32.12 -25.30 15.31
N GLY A 335 30.86 -25.56 15.65
CA GLY A 335 30.29 -26.90 15.79
C GLY A 335 30.41 -27.77 14.54
N HIS A 336 30.36 -27.15 13.37
CA HIS A 336 30.53 -27.84 12.07
C HIS A 336 32.01 -27.96 11.64
N GLY A 337 32.97 -27.62 12.50
CA GLY A 337 34.40 -27.76 12.24
C GLY A 337 35.09 -26.52 11.66
N GLY A 338 34.46 -25.36 11.84
CA GLY A 338 35.02 -24.06 11.51
C GLY A 338 36.18 -23.70 12.45
N ASN A 339 37.10 -22.83 12.01
CA ASN A 339 38.28 -22.43 12.77
C ASN A 339 37.89 -21.46 13.89
N GLU A 340 37.88 -21.95 15.16
CA GLU A 340 37.47 -21.21 16.34
C GLU A 340 38.24 -19.90 16.60
N PRO A 341 39.60 -19.87 16.57
CA PRO A 341 40.35 -18.65 16.82
C PRO A 341 40.03 -17.47 15.89
N ASN A 342 39.55 -17.76 14.67
CA ASN A 342 39.27 -16.79 13.64
C ASN A 342 37.78 -16.69 13.30
N ALA A 343 36.88 -17.30 14.11
CA ALA A 343 35.47 -17.33 13.86
C ALA A 343 34.86 -15.90 13.94
N PRO A 344 34.34 -15.32 12.85
CA PRO A 344 33.68 -14.04 12.89
C PRO A 344 32.30 -14.16 13.53
N THR A 345 31.60 -13.05 13.69
CA THR A 345 30.24 -13.03 14.28
C THR A 345 29.12 -13.20 13.23
N ASN A 346 29.49 -13.41 11.97
CA ASN A 346 28.53 -13.56 10.85
C ASN A 346 29.23 -14.16 9.61
N PRO A 347 28.52 -14.77 8.67
CA PRO A 347 29.04 -15.44 7.48
C PRO A 347 29.48 -14.49 6.35
N HIS A 348 29.49 -13.19 6.55
CA HIS A 348 29.63 -12.17 5.50
C HIS A 348 28.64 -12.35 4.33
N GLN A 349 27.42 -12.80 4.64
CA GLN A 349 26.32 -12.94 3.69
C GLN A 349 24.99 -12.81 4.46
N GLN A 350 24.20 -11.77 4.15
CA GLN A 350 23.04 -11.38 4.92
C GLN A 350 21.96 -12.47 4.96
N PHE A 351 21.71 -13.12 3.84
CA PHE A 351 20.64 -14.11 3.73
C PHE A 351 21.01 -15.41 4.45
N LEU A 352 22.27 -15.86 4.38
CA LEU A 352 22.73 -17.03 5.13
C LEU A 352 22.65 -16.77 6.63
N LEU A 353 23.10 -15.59 7.10
CA LEU A 353 22.99 -15.24 8.52
C LEU A 353 21.54 -15.39 9.02
N TRP A 354 20.60 -14.82 8.27
CA TRP A 354 19.17 -14.87 8.65
C TRP A 354 18.61 -16.30 8.57
N THR A 355 19.09 -17.10 7.63
CA THR A 355 18.60 -18.47 7.48
C THR A 355 19.14 -19.39 8.57
N VAL A 356 20.42 -19.25 8.95
CA VAL A 356 21.01 -20.05 10.06
C VAL A 356 20.32 -19.68 11.38
N GLU A 357 20.19 -18.37 11.69
CA GLU A 357 19.67 -17.96 12.99
C GLU A 357 18.14 -18.05 13.10
N SER A 358 17.39 -17.90 12.00
CA SER A 358 15.91 -17.82 12.07
C SER A 358 15.19 -18.61 10.99
N GLY A 359 15.87 -19.52 10.33
CA GLY A 359 15.34 -20.48 9.35
C GLY A 359 14.77 -19.81 8.08
N PHE A 360 14.04 -20.60 7.31
CA PHE A 360 13.33 -20.09 6.12
C PHE A 360 12.26 -19.05 6.45
N ILE A 361 11.71 -19.04 7.68
CA ILE A 361 10.80 -17.99 8.12
C ILE A 361 11.53 -16.64 8.16
N GLY A 362 12.72 -16.59 8.76
CA GLY A 362 13.54 -15.39 8.79
C GLY A 362 14.01 -14.96 7.39
N LEU A 363 14.42 -15.92 6.56
CA LEU A 363 14.74 -15.64 5.16
C LEU A 363 13.56 -15.01 4.41
N LEU A 364 12.36 -15.55 4.58
CA LEU A 364 11.16 -14.99 3.96
C LEU A 364 10.89 -13.56 4.45
N LEU A 365 11.02 -13.30 5.75
CA LEU A 365 10.80 -11.97 6.32
C LEU A 365 11.81 -10.96 5.78
N ILE A 366 13.09 -11.29 5.71
CA ILE A 366 14.10 -10.37 5.16
C ILE A 366 13.87 -10.13 3.66
N LEU A 367 13.47 -11.13 2.88
CA LEU A 367 13.11 -10.97 1.46
C LEU A 367 11.88 -10.07 1.28
N ILE A 368 10.87 -10.20 2.15
CA ILE A 368 9.70 -9.29 2.15
C ILE A 368 10.13 -7.87 2.53
N PHE A 369 11.10 -7.71 3.43
CA PHE A 369 11.67 -6.39 3.76
C PHE A 369 12.33 -5.76 2.53
N TYR A 370 13.22 -6.45 1.81
CA TYR A 370 13.80 -5.94 0.57
C TYR A 370 12.72 -5.61 -0.47
N ARG A 371 11.72 -6.48 -0.64
CA ARG A 371 10.60 -6.21 -1.52
C ARG A 371 9.80 -4.97 -1.11
N SER A 372 9.67 -4.69 0.18
CA SER A 372 8.99 -3.48 0.66
C SER A 372 9.77 -2.21 0.30
N LEU A 373 11.11 -2.21 0.44
CA LEU A 373 11.96 -1.11 0.01
C LEU A 373 11.87 -0.87 -1.51
N TYR A 374 11.87 -1.93 -2.31
CA TYR A 374 11.65 -1.82 -3.75
C TYR A 374 10.29 -1.23 -4.10
N LYS A 375 9.22 -1.65 -3.40
CA LYS A 375 7.89 -1.06 -3.57
C LYS A 375 7.86 0.43 -3.24
N ASP A 376 8.50 0.83 -2.15
CA ASP A 376 8.59 2.24 -1.78
C ASP A 376 9.33 3.03 -2.86
N ALA A 377 10.43 2.49 -3.42
CA ALA A 377 11.14 3.11 -4.54
C ALA A 377 10.25 3.29 -5.79
N GLN A 378 9.34 2.35 -6.08
CA GLN A 378 8.42 2.47 -7.21
C GLN A 378 7.34 3.55 -7.02
N ARG A 379 7.06 3.95 -5.78
CA ARG A 379 6.08 5.00 -5.45
C ARG A 379 6.68 6.41 -5.51
N LEU A 380 8.00 6.51 -5.59
CA LEU A 380 8.73 7.77 -5.68
C LEU A 380 8.88 8.23 -7.13
N GLU A 381 9.13 9.52 -7.32
CA GLU A 381 9.40 10.16 -8.61
C GLU A 381 10.72 10.95 -8.57
N GLY A 382 11.26 11.29 -9.75
CA GLY A 382 12.45 12.14 -9.90
C GLY A 382 13.69 11.63 -9.18
N ALA A 383 14.44 12.55 -8.58
CA ALA A 383 15.69 12.28 -7.87
C ALA A 383 15.56 11.28 -6.72
N ALA A 384 14.49 11.36 -5.95
CA ALA A 384 14.26 10.46 -4.83
C ALA A 384 14.11 9.00 -5.28
N ARG A 385 13.40 8.77 -6.39
CA ARG A 385 13.27 7.44 -6.99
C ARG A 385 14.60 6.92 -7.51
N GLU A 386 15.36 7.78 -8.21
CA GLU A 386 16.68 7.46 -8.74
C GLU A 386 17.65 7.05 -7.61
N ALA A 387 17.72 7.85 -6.54
CA ALA A 387 18.52 7.57 -5.36
C ALA A 387 18.13 6.26 -4.65
N MET A 388 16.84 6.06 -4.42
CA MET A 388 16.36 4.88 -3.70
C MET A 388 16.55 3.59 -4.50
N LEU A 389 16.28 3.59 -5.83
CA LEU A 389 16.48 2.41 -6.67
C LEU A 389 17.96 2.05 -6.81
N SER A 390 18.84 3.04 -7.00
CA SER A 390 20.27 2.79 -7.09
C SER A 390 20.82 2.26 -5.76
N SER A 391 20.43 2.84 -4.63
CA SER A 391 20.82 2.35 -3.30
C SER A 391 20.25 0.95 -3.02
N PHE A 392 19.04 0.64 -3.51
CA PHE A 392 18.45 -0.70 -3.42
C PHE A 392 19.28 -1.74 -4.18
N VAL A 393 19.71 -1.46 -5.41
CA VAL A 393 20.57 -2.36 -6.20
C VAL A 393 21.88 -2.60 -5.45
N ILE A 394 22.49 -1.55 -4.89
CA ILE A 394 23.74 -1.67 -4.14
C ILE A 394 23.56 -2.50 -2.86
N VAL A 395 22.50 -2.26 -2.07
CA VAL A 395 22.29 -3.03 -0.83
C VAL A 395 22.04 -4.51 -1.09
N VAL A 396 21.31 -4.85 -2.15
CA VAL A 396 21.10 -6.25 -2.56
C VAL A 396 22.45 -6.90 -2.90
N MET A 397 23.28 -6.24 -3.69
CA MET A 397 24.61 -6.74 -4.04
C MET A 397 25.50 -6.85 -2.80
N VAL A 398 25.56 -5.83 -1.95
CA VAL A 398 26.34 -5.87 -0.72
C VAL A 398 25.89 -7.01 0.19
N SER A 399 24.61 -7.33 0.24
CA SER A 399 24.03 -8.41 1.05
C SER A 399 24.45 -9.82 0.60
N LEU A 400 24.87 -9.98 -0.66
CA LEU A 400 25.43 -11.25 -1.15
C LEU A 400 26.84 -11.52 -0.63
N PHE A 401 27.59 -10.47 -0.26
CA PHE A 401 29.01 -10.59 0.14
C PHE A 401 29.31 -10.00 1.53
N ASN A 402 28.31 -9.43 2.20
CA ASN A 402 28.40 -8.83 3.54
C ASN A 402 27.05 -8.85 4.24
N CYS A 403 27.03 -8.46 5.53
CA CYS A 403 25.82 -8.31 6.33
C CYS A 403 25.56 -6.82 6.62
N PRO A 404 25.09 -6.01 5.62
CA PRO A 404 24.97 -4.56 5.78
C PRO A 404 24.07 -4.13 6.93
N PHE A 405 22.98 -4.84 7.21
CA PHE A 405 22.07 -4.49 8.31
C PHE A 405 22.49 -5.05 9.68
N TYR A 406 23.47 -5.93 9.72
CA TYR A 406 24.07 -6.44 10.94
C TYR A 406 25.27 -5.62 11.41
N GLY A 407 26.06 -5.07 10.46
CA GLY A 407 27.20 -4.19 10.70
C GLY A 407 26.77 -2.76 11.11
N ALA A 408 27.56 -2.10 11.96
CA ALA A 408 27.44 -0.68 12.21
C ALA A 408 28.04 0.13 11.02
N GLY A 409 27.63 1.37 10.83
CA GLY A 409 28.15 2.23 9.76
C GLY A 409 27.36 2.08 8.47
N ILE A 410 27.64 1.05 7.67
CA ILE A 410 26.94 0.84 6.38
C ILE A 410 25.43 0.69 6.58
N GLY A 411 25.02 -0.09 7.61
CA GLY A 411 23.60 -0.32 7.88
C GLY A 411 22.85 0.96 8.16
N GLU A 412 23.41 1.80 9.00
CA GLU A 412 22.82 3.12 9.33
C GLU A 412 22.77 4.04 8.11
N PHE A 413 23.80 3.98 7.25
CA PHE A 413 23.81 4.78 6.03
C PHE A 413 22.67 4.39 5.08
N PHE A 414 22.44 3.09 4.85
CA PHE A 414 21.29 2.58 4.08
C PHE A 414 19.96 2.93 4.74
N ILE A 415 19.85 2.77 6.06
CA ILE A 415 18.61 3.08 6.80
C ILE A 415 18.26 4.56 6.66
N LEU A 416 19.24 5.48 6.75
CA LEU A 416 19.03 6.90 6.54
C LEU A 416 18.52 7.20 5.13
N ILE A 417 19.12 6.60 4.09
CA ILE A 417 18.68 6.79 2.71
C ILE A 417 17.23 6.32 2.56
N PHE A 418 16.95 5.07 2.96
CA PHE A 418 15.63 4.48 2.76
C PHE A 418 14.55 5.21 3.56
N ALA A 419 14.81 5.56 4.82
CA ALA A 419 13.85 6.31 5.63
C ALA A 419 13.61 7.72 5.07
N SER A 420 14.68 8.42 4.64
CA SER A 420 14.56 9.77 4.06
C SER A 420 13.79 9.75 2.76
N MET A 421 14.06 8.82 1.85
CA MET A 421 13.36 8.72 0.57
C MET A 421 11.89 8.28 0.78
N SER A 422 11.65 7.26 1.61
CA SER A 422 10.27 6.80 1.89
C SER A 422 9.41 7.86 2.57
N SER A 423 10.00 8.82 3.31
CA SER A 423 9.25 9.93 3.89
C SER A 423 8.64 10.87 2.84
N LEU A 424 9.22 10.93 1.64
CA LEU A 424 8.72 11.76 0.55
C LEU A 424 7.45 11.19 -0.08
N ILE A 425 7.18 9.89 0.06
CA ILE A 425 5.94 9.25 -0.40
C ILE A 425 4.73 9.87 0.29
N LYS A 426 4.80 10.12 1.60
CA LYS A 426 3.73 10.75 2.39
C LYS A 426 3.35 12.16 1.90
N ASN A 427 4.32 12.87 1.34
CA ASN A 427 4.12 14.24 0.86
C ASN A 427 3.57 14.29 -0.58
N GLN A 428 3.75 13.25 -1.37
CA GLN A 428 3.20 13.17 -2.75
C GLN A 428 1.70 12.83 -2.73
N ASP A 429 1.25 12.00 -1.80
CA ASP A 429 -0.17 11.64 -1.62
C ASP A 429 -1.04 12.86 -1.22
N GLN A 430 -0.44 13.98 -0.78
CA GLN A 430 -1.14 15.21 -0.40
C GLN A 430 -1.35 16.21 -1.56
N HIS A 431 -0.67 16.06 -2.69
CA HIS A 431 -0.69 17.05 -3.79
C HIS A 431 -1.23 16.56 -5.14
N SER A 432 -1.61 15.29 -5.26
CA SER A 432 -2.18 14.77 -6.50
C SER A 432 -3.71 14.83 -6.50
N LEU A 433 -4.25 15.96 -6.91
CA LEU A 433 -5.58 16.03 -7.52
C LEU A 433 -5.48 15.39 -8.90
N PRO A 434 -6.36 14.46 -9.29
CA PRO A 434 -6.37 13.96 -10.65
C PRO A 434 -6.93 15.03 -11.57
N SER A 435 -6.04 15.67 -12.36
CA SER A 435 -6.44 16.35 -13.58
C SER A 435 -6.92 15.28 -14.56
N HIS A 436 -8.06 15.50 -15.22
CA HIS A 436 -8.61 14.64 -16.27
C HIS A 436 -7.52 14.33 -17.31
N PRO A 437 -7.14 13.07 -17.55
CA PRO A 437 -6.19 12.75 -18.59
C PRO A 437 -6.92 12.64 -19.92
N SER A 438 -6.58 13.52 -20.83
CA SER A 438 -7.03 13.45 -22.23
C SER A 438 -6.22 12.51 -23.14
N HIS A 439 -5.12 11.91 -22.66
CA HIS A 439 -4.32 10.92 -23.40
C HIS A 439 -3.62 9.91 -22.47
N LEU A 440 -3.79 8.63 -22.77
CA LEU A 440 -3.08 7.53 -22.10
C LEU A 440 -1.60 7.53 -22.54
N SER A 441 -0.69 7.42 -21.58
CA SER A 441 0.75 7.28 -21.86
C SER A 441 1.06 5.86 -22.40
N THR A 442 2.18 5.72 -23.12
CA THR A 442 2.61 4.44 -23.68
C THR A 442 2.81 3.35 -22.60
N SER A 443 3.14 3.74 -21.36
CA SER A 443 3.28 2.81 -20.24
C SER A 443 1.92 2.32 -19.72
N GLU A 444 0.91 3.15 -19.78
CA GLU A 444 -0.46 2.84 -19.40
C GLU A 444 -1.12 1.88 -20.39
N LEU A 445 -0.85 2.10 -21.69
CA LEU A 445 -1.29 1.19 -22.75
C LEU A 445 -0.66 -0.22 -22.58
N LYS A 446 0.64 -0.30 -22.21
CA LYS A 446 1.29 -1.58 -21.91
C LYS A 446 0.70 -2.27 -20.68
N THR A 447 0.30 -1.50 -19.67
CA THR A 447 -0.33 -2.03 -18.46
C THR A 447 -1.72 -2.58 -18.77
N LEU A 448 -2.51 -1.89 -19.61
CA LEU A 448 -3.81 -2.39 -20.08
C LEU A 448 -3.66 -3.68 -20.89
N THR A 449 -2.70 -3.72 -21.83
CA THR A 449 -2.41 -4.93 -22.61
C THR A 449 -1.97 -6.09 -21.72
N TRP A 450 -1.22 -5.83 -20.65
CA TRP A 450 -0.84 -6.86 -19.67
C TRP A 450 -2.06 -7.36 -18.88
N ILE A 451 -2.93 -6.45 -18.44
CA ILE A 451 -4.20 -6.78 -17.76
C ILE A 451 -5.07 -7.66 -18.66
N GLU A 452 -5.18 -7.34 -19.95
CA GLU A 452 -5.90 -8.15 -20.93
C GLU A 452 -5.29 -9.53 -21.10
N LYS A 453 -3.96 -9.62 -21.25
CA LYS A 453 -3.24 -10.90 -21.38
C LYS A 453 -3.38 -11.81 -20.16
N MET A 454 -3.53 -11.23 -18.97
CA MET A 454 -3.76 -11.96 -17.72
C MET A 454 -5.21 -12.42 -17.57
N GLY A 455 -6.08 -12.20 -18.58
CA GLY A 455 -7.50 -12.56 -18.51
C GLY A 455 -8.28 -11.73 -17.47
N LEU A 456 -7.66 -10.68 -16.94
CA LEU A 456 -8.31 -9.65 -16.15
C LEU A 456 -9.11 -8.74 -17.10
N ARG A 457 -9.85 -9.34 -18.06
CA ARG A 457 -10.65 -8.60 -19.01
C ARG A 457 -11.65 -7.74 -18.25
N VAL A 458 -11.29 -6.53 -18.20
CA VAL A 458 -12.21 -5.46 -18.02
C VAL A 458 -12.60 -5.09 -19.41
N VAL A 459 -13.83 -5.25 -19.68
CA VAL A 459 -14.57 -4.66 -20.78
C VAL A 459 -13.72 -4.16 -21.94
N THR A 460 -13.58 -4.97 -22.97
CA THR A 460 -12.76 -4.69 -24.15
C THR A 460 -13.39 -3.67 -25.11
N GLN A 461 -14.59 -3.16 -24.82
CA GLN A 461 -15.18 -2.08 -25.59
C GLN A 461 -15.30 -0.81 -24.73
N PRO A 462 -15.10 0.38 -25.31
CA PRO A 462 -15.37 1.60 -24.60
C PRO A 462 -16.84 1.62 -24.26
N LEU A 463 -17.16 1.16 -23.07
CA LEU A 463 -18.47 1.41 -22.51
C LEU A 463 -18.65 2.92 -22.53
N SER A 464 -19.74 3.37 -23.07
CA SER A 464 -20.20 4.77 -22.95
C SER A 464 -20.30 5.22 -21.49
N VAL A 465 -19.89 4.39 -20.57
CA VAL A 465 -20.09 4.46 -19.13
C VAL A 465 -18.82 4.26 -18.32
N ALA A 466 -17.86 3.48 -18.79
CA ALA A 466 -16.55 3.42 -18.17
C ALA A 466 -15.78 4.68 -18.60
N VAL A 467 -15.37 5.49 -17.66
CA VAL A 467 -14.42 6.55 -17.94
C VAL A 467 -13.14 5.88 -18.44
N PRO A 468 -12.63 6.17 -19.64
CA PRO A 468 -11.41 5.57 -20.14
C PRO A 468 -10.28 5.75 -19.12
N GLY A 469 -9.67 4.64 -18.69
CA GLY A 469 -8.58 4.65 -17.70
C GLY A 469 -8.97 4.29 -16.27
N ASN A 470 -10.25 4.05 -15.96
CA ASN A 470 -10.65 3.60 -14.62
C ASN A 470 -10.12 2.21 -14.27
N GLU A 471 -10.00 1.33 -15.27
CA GLU A 471 -9.37 0.02 -15.11
C GLU A 471 -7.90 0.17 -14.71
N LEU A 472 -7.23 1.13 -15.30
CA LEU A 472 -5.85 1.43 -14.98
C LEU A 472 -5.71 2.01 -13.58
N SER A 473 -6.64 2.89 -13.16
CA SER A 473 -6.72 3.43 -11.80
C SER A 473 -6.95 2.31 -10.79
N TYR A 474 -7.90 1.43 -11.04
CA TYR A 474 -8.14 0.24 -10.21
C TYR A 474 -6.92 -0.68 -10.14
N ALA A 475 -6.29 -0.99 -11.28
CA ALA A 475 -5.08 -1.81 -11.32
C ALA A 475 -3.91 -1.17 -10.57
N LYS A 476 -3.77 0.16 -10.65
CA LYS A 476 -2.75 0.92 -9.90
C LYS A 476 -3.06 0.92 -8.40
N SER A 477 -4.31 1.13 -7.99
CA SER A 477 -4.72 1.18 -6.58
C SER A 477 -4.61 -0.18 -5.88
N GLU A 478 -4.98 -1.27 -6.56
CA GLU A 478 -4.90 -2.63 -6.04
C GLU A 478 -3.49 -3.23 -6.14
N GLY A 479 -2.68 -2.78 -7.08
CA GLY A 479 -1.34 -3.28 -7.38
C GLY A 479 -1.34 -4.52 -8.28
N LEU A 480 -0.56 -4.45 -9.37
CA LEU A 480 -0.52 -5.48 -10.40
C LEU A 480 -0.12 -6.87 -9.89
N SER A 481 0.80 -6.93 -8.93
CA SER A 481 1.22 -8.20 -8.31
C SER A 481 0.09 -8.85 -7.50
N LYS A 482 -0.71 -8.06 -6.79
CA LYS A 482 -1.86 -8.53 -6.01
C LYS A 482 -2.97 -9.05 -6.94
N LEU A 483 -3.22 -8.33 -8.04
CA LEU A 483 -4.16 -8.77 -9.06
C LEU A 483 -3.68 -10.05 -9.76
N GLY A 484 -2.39 -10.12 -10.13
CA GLY A 484 -1.79 -11.32 -10.71
C GLY A 484 -1.87 -12.54 -9.79
N TRP A 485 -1.60 -12.37 -8.49
CA TRP A 485 -1.75 -13.43 -7.51
C TRP A 485 -3.20 -13.87 -7.31
N ARG A 486 -4.14 -12.92 -7.27
CA ARG A 486 -5.58 -13.23 -7.23
C ARG A 486 -6.00 -14.04 -8.46
N HIS A 487 -5.55 -13.61 -9.64
CA HIS A 487 -5.84 -14.30 -10.89
C HIS A 487 -5.27 -15.72 -10.92
N LEU A 488 -3.99 -15.90 -10.52
CA LEU A 488 -3.35 -17.20 -10.44
C LEU A 488 -4.11 -18.14 -9.48
N ARG A 489 -4.35 -17.68 -8.25
CA ARG A 489 -5.08 -18.47 -7.24
C ARG A 489 -6.47 -18.89 -7.74
N LYS A 490 -7.17 -17.98 -8.40
CA LYS A 490 -8.47 -18.23 -9.00
C LYS A 490 -8.38 -19.24 -10.13
N SER A 491 -7.44 -19.06 -11.06
CA SER A 491 -7.26 -19.98 -12.19
C SER A 491 -6.98 -21.39 -11.71
N VAL A 492 -6.12 -21.56 -10.71
CA VAL A 492 -5.85 -22.84 -10.07
C VAL A 492 -7.12 -23.41 -9.42
N TYR A 493 -7.89 -22.60 -8.68
CA TYR A 493 -9.12 -23.03 -8.03
C TYR A 493 -10.18 -23.47 -9.05
N LEU A 494 -10.36 -22.72 -10.15
CA LEU A 494 -11.27 -23.08 -11.24
C LEU A 494 -10.84 -24.34 -11.95
N GLN A 495 -9.53 -24.52 -12.16
CA GLN A 495 -8.98 -25.71 -12.82
C GLN A 495 -9.16 -26.97 -11.96
N LEU A 496 -8.84 -26.91 -10.66
CA LEU A 496 -8.99 -28.02 -9.71
C LEU A 496 -10.46 -28.47 -9.56
N ASN A 497 -11.41 -27.56 -9.76
CA ASN A 497 -12.85 -27.87 -9.68
C ASN A 497 -13.51 -28.02 -11.04
N HIS A 498 -12.75 -28.16 -12.11
CA HIS A 498 -13.23 -28.32 -13.50
C HIS A 498 -14.19 -27.22 -13.97
N GLN A 499 -14.04 -25.99 -13.44
CA GLN A 499 -14.97 -24.89 -13.74
C GLN A 499 -14.57 -24.03 -14.94
N ASN A 500 -13.32 -24.13 -15.41
CA ASN A 500 -12.85 -23.37 -16.58
C ASN A 500 -13.61 -23.73 -17.86
N GLN A 501 -14.00 -24.99 -18.01
CA GLN A 501 -14.78 -25.45 -19.17
C GLN A 501 -16.26 -25.07 -19.10
N LEU A 502 -16.77 -24.76 -17.90
CA LEU A 502 -18.16 -24.40 -17.64
C LEU A 502 -18.38 -22.89 -17.58
N GLN A 503 -17.30 -22.11 -17.52
CA GLN A 503 -17.38 -20.67 -17.55
C GLN A 503 -17.63 -20.18 -18.96
N CYS A 504 -18.79 -19.57 -19.17
CA CYS A 504 -19.19 -19.01 -20.46
C CYS A 504 -18.93 -17.49 -20.48
N HIS A 505 -18.45 -17.00 -21.61
CA HIS A 505 -18.30 -15.57 -21.89
C HIS A 505 -19.46 -15.04 -22.73
N GLU A 506 -20.19 -15.93 -23.41
CA GLU A 506 -21.40 -15.67 -24.17
C GLU A 506 -22.49 -16.65 -23.75
N ALA A 507 -23.73 -16.18 -23.67
CA ALA A 507 -24.89 -17.01 -23.34
C ALA A 507 -25.29 -17.92 -24.51
N HIS A 508 -25.73 -19.12 -24.18
CA HIS A 508 -26.27 -20.02 -25.22
C HIS A 508 -27.72 -19.59 -25.56
N PRO A 509 -28.11 -19.53 -26.83
CA PRO A 509 -29.44 -19.07 -27.24
C PRO A 509 -30.60 -19.89 -26.66
N SER A 510 -30.38 -21.14 -26.25
CA SER A 510 -31.38 -22.01 -25.65
C SER A 510 -31.61 -21.83 -24.15
N TRP A 511 -30.91 -20.90 -23.52
CA TRP A 511 -31.09 -20.65 -22.09
C TRP A 511 -32.40 -19.92 -21.81
N THR A 512 -33.27 -20.55 -21.05
CA THR A 512 -34.60 -20.02 -20.68
C THR A 512 -34.77 -19.83 -19.17
N ARG A 513 -33.94 -20.52 -18.35
CA ARG A 513 -34.07 -20.48 -16.91
C ARG A 513 -32.71 -20.42 -16.20
N GLY A 514 -32.51 -19.38 -15.41
CA GLY A 514 -31.26 -19.12 -14.73
C GLY A 514 -31.37 -18.94 -13.23
N LEU A 515 -30.22 -19.09 -12.53
CA LEU A 515 -30.08 -18.76 -11.13
C LEU A 515 -29.03 -17.67 -10.94
N TRP A 516 -29.41 -16.56 -10.32
CA TRP A 516 -28.46 -15.52 -9.93
C TRP A 516 -27.99 -15.75 -8.49
N ILE A 517 -26.71 -16.08 -8.30
CA ILE A 517 -26.09 -16.23 -6.99
C ILE A 517 -25.46 -14.89 -6.58
N TYR A 518 -26.14 -14.16 -5.73
CA TYR A 518 -25.72 -12.90 -5.14
C TYR A 518 -25.39 -13.09 -3.67
N GLN A 519 -24.15 -13.45 -3.37
CA GLN A 519 -23.67 -13.75 -2.00
C GLN A 519 -22.51 -12.85 -1.57
N ARG A 520 -22.28 -11.77 -2.28
CA ARG A 520 -21.28 -10.78 -1.92
C ARG A 520 -21.78 -9.92 -0.78
N THR A 521 -20.88 -9.32 -0.04
CA THR A 521 -21.09 -8.46 1.11
C THR A 521 -22.48 -7.80 1.18
N THR A 522 -23.02 -7.92 2.31
CA THR A 522 -24.29 -7.57 2.90
C THR A 522 -24.79 -6.12 2.76
N GLN A 523 -24.34 -5.36 1.73
CA GLN A 523 -24.68 -3.95 1.59
C GLN A 523 -25.89 -3.76 0.66
N ILE A 524 -26.92 -3.13 1.17
CA ILE A 524 -28.17 -2.78 0.46
C ILE A 524 -27.87 -2.02 -0.83
N GLY A 525 -27.03 -0.97 -0.76
CA GLY A 525 -26.68 -0.16 -1.92
C GLY A 525 -26.00 -0.94 -3.04
N ASP A 526 -25.08 -1.84 -2.69
CA ASP A 526 -24.41 -2.69 -3.66
C ASP A 526 -25.37 -3.62 -4.40
N SER A 527 -26.35 -4.20 -3.67
CA SER A 527 -27.34 -5.09 -4.27
C SER A 527 -28.28 -4.35 -5.23
N LEU A 528 -28.70 -3.14 -4.90
CA LEU A 528 -29.54 -2.31 -5.75
C LEU A 528 -28.84 -1.90 -7.05
N MET A 529 -27.55 -1.64 -6.98
CA MET A 529 -26.74 -1.32 -8.15
C MET A 529 -26.45 -2.55 -9.03
N ASP A 530 -26.01 -3.65 -8.42
CA ASP A 530 -25.61 -4.87 -9.14
C ASP A 530 -26.79 -5.58 -9.80
N LEU A 531 -27.95 -5.58 -9.15
CA LEU A 531 -29.18 -6.21 -9.64
C LEU A 531 -30.08 -5.22 -10.41
N ALA A 532 -29.62 -3.99 -10.69
CA ALA A 532 -30.38 -3.02 -11.46
C ALA A 532 -30.90 -3.60 -12.81
N PRO A 533 -30.06 -4.31 -13.61
CA PRO A 533 -30.46 -4.78 -14.92
C PRO A 533 -31.32 -6.07 -14.92
N ARG A 534 -31.77 -6.55 -13.75
CA ARG A 534 -32.51 -7.81 -13.65
C ARG A 534 -33.79 -7.86 -14.51
N GLY A 535 -34.36 -6.71 -14.82
CA GLY A 535 -35.52 -6.61 -15.73
C GLY A 535 -35.25 -7.04 -17.16
N LEU A 536 -33.98 -7.06 -17.59
CA LEU A 536 -33.60 -7.51 -18.93
C LEU A 536 -33.95 -8.98 -19.16
N PHE A 537 -33.79 -9.84 -18.16
CA PHE A 537 -34.13 -11.26 -18.28
C PHE A 537 -35.61 -11.45 -18.57
N LYS A 538 -36.45 -10.78 -17.84
CA LYS A 538 -37.89 -10.82 -18.06
C LYS A 538 -38.26 -10.25 -19.43
N ALA A 539 -37.65 -9.16 -19.85
CA ALA A 539 -37.87 -8.57 -21.17
C ALA A 539 -37.51 -9.52 -22.33
N HIS A 540 -36.55 -10.44 -22.10
CA HIS A 540 -36.11 -11.43 -23.09
C HIS A 540 -36.65 -12.82 -22.83
N GLY A 541 -37.67 -12.98 -21.98
CA GLY A 541 -38.35 -14.26 -21.75
C GLY A 541 -37.52 -15.31 -21.00
N ILE A 542 -36.55 -14.85 -20.18
CA ILE A 542 -35.73 -15.75 -19.37
C ILE A 542 -36.20 -15.68 -17.92
N ASP A 543 -36.59 -16.81 -17.35
CA ASP A 543 -36.98 -16.95 -15.96
C ASP A 543 -35.76 -16.97 -15.05
N MET A 544 -35.76 -16.14 -14.01
CA MET A 544 -34.65 -16.03 -13.06
C MET A 544 -35.07 -16.34 -11.64
N ASP A 545 -34.27 -17.09 -10.92
CA ASP A 545 -34.32 -17.21 -9.46
C ASP A 545 -33.14 -16.41 -8.84
N LEU A 546 -33.33 -15.89 -7.62
CA LEU A 546 -32.31 -15.18 -6.88
C LEU A 546 -31.92 -15.92 -5.60
N MET A 547 -30.65 -16.24 -5.47
CA MET A 547 -30.07 -16.73 -4.23
C MET A 547 -29.27 -15.61 -3.56
N THR A 548 -29.76 -15.10 -2.44
CA THR A 548 -29.21 -13.91 -1.78
C THR A 548 -29.15 -14.13 -0.24
N PRO A 549 -28.33 -13.36 0.54
CA PRO A 549 -28.39 -13.43 2.00
C PRO A 549 -29.78 -13.10 2.57
N GLN A 550 -30.10 -13.68 3.74
CA GLN A 550 -31.43 -13.56 4.35
C GLN A 550 -31.92 -12.11 4.50
N HIS A 551 -31.07 -11.20 4.95
CA HIS A 551 -31.42 -9.79 5.16
C HIS A 551 -31.69 -8.99 3.85
N LEU A 552 -31.34 -9.53 2.68
CA LEU A 552 -31.68 -8.93 1.39
C LEU A 552 -32.94 -9.53 0.75
N ILE A 553 -33.48 -10.62 1.30
CA ILE A 553 -34.72 -11.21 0.81
C ILE A 553 -35.84 -10.18 0.88
N GLU A 554 -36.01 -9.54 2.04
CA GLU A 554 -37.05 -8.51 2.24
C GLU A 554 -37.00 -7.37 1.20
N LEU A 555 -35.79 -7.07 0.70
CA LEU A 555 -35.62 -5.99 -0.28
C LEU A 555 -36.15 -6.37 -1.66
N PHE A 556 -36.02 -7.63 -2.04
CA PHE A 556 -36.44 -8.15 -3.36
C PHE A 556 -37.68 -9.01 -3.32
N GLU A 557 -38.29 -9.24 -2.16
CA GLU A 557 -39.54 -10.00 -2.00
C GLU A 557 -40.67 -9.35 -2.79
N GLY A 558 -41.34 -10.14 -3.63
CA GLY A 558 -42.39 -9.66 -4.53
C GLY A 558 -41.86 -8.96 -5.81
N ASP A 559 -40.56 -9.00 -6.08
CA ASP A 559 -39.98 -8.48 -7.32
C ASP A 559 -40.35 -9.39 -8.51
N PRO A 560 -41.10 -8.87 -9.51
CA PRO A 560 -41.61 -9.68 -10.61
C PRO A 560 -40.52 -10.16 -11.61
N CYS A 561 -39.29 -9.77 -11.41
CA CYS A 561 -38.15 -10.22 -12.22
C CYS A 561 -37.56 -11.54 -11.71
N PHE A 562 -37.96 -12.01 -10.54
CA PHE A 562 -37.54 -13.27 -9.97
C PHE A 562 -38.74 -14.18 -9.69
N THR A 563 -38.64 -15.42 -10.13
CA THR A 563 -39.66 -16.44 -9.86
C THR A 563 -39.61 -16.89 -8.40
N ASN A 564 -38.38 -17.13 -7.89
CA ASN A 564 -38.12 -17.46 -6.49
C ASN A 564 -36.96 -16.69 -5.93
N ILE A 565 -37.04 -16.34 -4.63
CA ILE A 565 -35.96 -15.67 -3.90
C ILE A 565 -35.71 -16.46 -2.62
N PHE A 566 -34.45 -16.86 -2.38
CA PHE A 566 -34.10 -17.69 -1.23
C PHE A 566 -32.67 -17.48 -0.75
N SER A 567 -32.40 -17.78 0.51
CA SER A 567 -31.03 -17.67 1.11
C SER A 567 -30.27 -18.99 1.08
N SER A 568 -30.97 -20.12 1.06
CA SER A 568 -30.39 -21.46 1.07
C SER A 568 -31.23 -22.45 0.26
N LEU A 569 -30.59 -23.42 -0.35
CA LEU A 569 -31.27 -24.50 -1.08
C LEU A 569 -31.68 -25.60 -0.08
N LYS A 570 -32.98 -25.79 0.11
CA LYS A 570 -33.52 -26.96 0.81
C LYS A 570 -33.48 -28.17 -0.13
N SER A 571 -33.01 -29.30 0.36
CA SER A 571 -32.56 -30.48 -0.45
C SER A 571 -33.64 -31.21 -1.28
N LYS A 572 -34.91 -30.91 -1.17
CA LYS A 572 -36.00 -31.73 -1.73
C LYS A 572 -36.58 -31.28 -3.07
N HIS A 573 -36.43 -30.04 -3.50
CA HIS A 573 -36.89 -29.60 -4.84
C HIS A 573 -35.89 -28.61 -5.41
N ARG A 574 -34.94 -29.09 -6.24
CA ARG A 574 -34.07 -28.25 -7.05
C ARG A 574 -34.73 -28.00 -8.39
N PRO A 575 -35.16 -26.78 -8.71
CA PRO A 575 -35.54 -26.43 -10.07
C PRO A 575 -34.41 -26.76 -11.06
N HIS A 576 -34.77 -27.14 -12.26
CA HIS A 576 -33.79 -27.30 -13.31
C HIS A 576 -33.34 -25.93 -13.81
N TYR A 577 -32.05 -25.63 -13.80
CA TYR A 577 -31.47 -24.40 -14.37
C TYR A 577 -30.61 -24.75 -15.56
N ASP A 578 -30.65 -23.91 -16.60
CA ASP A 578 -29.79 -24.00 -17.77
C ASP A 578 -28.42 -23.39 -17.47
N PHE A 579 -28.36 -22.33 -16.64
CA PHE A 579 -27.14 -21.59 -16.28
C PHE A 579 -27.21 -20.96 -14.91
N VAL A 580 -26.01 -20.52 -14.45
CA VAL A 580 -25.86 -19.81 -13.18
C VAL A 580 -25.13 -18.48 -13.43
N ILE A 581 -25.64 -17.40 -12.89
CA ILE A 581 -24.94 -16.12 -12.80
C ILE A 581 -24.24 -16.05 -11.45
N VAL A 582 -22.92 -15.86 -11.49
CA VAL A 582 -22.11 -15.58 -10.30
C VAL A 582 -21.75 -14.10 -10.32
N GLN A 583 -22.16 -13.34 -9.31
CA GLN A 583 -21.98 -11.89 -9.31
C GLN A 583 -20.51 -11.49 -9.42
N SER A 584 -19.66 -12.12 -8.63
CA SER A 584 -18.22 -11.92 -8.68
C SER A 584 -17.50 -13.25 -8.45
N ILE A 585 -16.29 -13.37 -8.95
CA ILE A 585 -15.45 -14.55 -8.72
C ILE A 585 -14.91 -14.61 -7.28
N HIS A 586 -15.47 -13.83 -6.36
CA HIS A 586 -15.25 -14.04 -4.93
C HIS A 586 -15.67 -15.45 -4.53
N HIS A 587 -14.80 -16.09 -3.76
CA HIS A 587 -14.96 -17.50 -3.42
C HIS A 587 -16.30 -17.85 -2.76
N ARG A 588 -17.02 -16.90 -2.13
CA ARG A 588 -18.34 -17.18 -1.53
C ARG A 588 -19.41 -17.54 -2.57
N SER A 589 -19.57 -16.71 -3.63
CA SER A 589 -20.55 -16.99 -4.68
C SER A 589 -20.11 -18.17 -5.52
N LEU A 590 -18.83 -18.22 -5.89
CA LEU A 590 -18.28 -19.31 -6.69
C LEU A 590 -18.30 -20.64 -5.90
N PHE A 591 -17.97 -20.63 -4.59
CA PHE A 591 -18.06 -21.81 -3.74
C PHE A 591 -19.48 -22.35 -3.68
N LYS A 592 -20.51 -21.51 -3.54
CA LYS A 592 -21.91 -21.95 -3.55
C LYS A 592 -22.30 -22.53 -4.90
N LYS A 593 -21.86 -21.92 -6.01
CA LYS A 593 -22.05 -22.48 -7.35
C LYS A 593 -21.43 -23.89 -7.47
N ILE A 594 -20.19 -24.05 -7.13
CA ILE A 594 -19.48 -25.33 -7.21
C ILE A 594 -20.11 -26.37 -6.28
N LYS A 595 -20.45 -26.00 -5.06
CA LYS A 595 -21.05 -26.90 -4.07
C LYS A 595 -22.43 -27.40 -4.48
N HIS A 596 -23.24 -26.54 -5.07
CA HIS A 596 -24.66 -26.87 -5.33
C HIS A 596 -24.95 -27.17 -6.80
N PHE A 597 -24.15 -26.62 -7.72
CA PHE A 597 -24.35 -26.74 -9.17
C PHE A 597 -23.01 -26.99 -9.90
N PRO A 598 -22.29 -28.07 -9.57
CA PRO A 598 -20.91 -28.30 -10.07
C PRO A 598 -20.84 -28.39 -11.61
N THR A 599 -21.88 -28.89 -12.26
CA THR A 599 -21.91 -29.20 -13.70
C THR A 599 -22.62 -28.17 -14.57
N LEU A 600 -23.30 -27.17 -13.97
CA LEU A 600 -24.00 -26.16 -14.75
C LEU A 600 -23.02 -25.14 -15.35
N PRO A 601 -23.26 -24.68 -16.61
CA PRO A 601 -22.55 -23.54 -17.15
C PRO A 601 -22.82 -22.28 -16.34
N TRP A 602 -21.88 -21.36 -16.33
CA TRP A 602 -21.99 -20.16 -15.53
C TRP A 602 -21.31 -18.95 -16.18
N VAL A 603 -21.84 -17.77 -15.88
CA VAL A 603 -21.30 -16.47 -16.29
C VAL A 603 -20.97 -15.63 -15.08
N CYS A 604 -19.97 -14.74 -15.19
CA CYS A 604 -19.59 -13.82 -14.14
C CYS A 604 -19.81 -12.38 -14.60
N ILE A 605 -20.58 -11.61 -13.81
CA ILE A 605 -20.90 -10.22 -14.14
C ILE A 605 -19.70 -9.31 -13.83
N GLN A 606 -19.16 -9.33 -12.63
CA GLN A 606 -18.07 -8.44 -12.24
C GLN A 606 -16.68 -8.94 -12.57
N GLY A 607 -16.52 -10.19 -12.99
CA GLY A 607 -15.19 -10.75 -13.27
C GLY A 607 -14.27 -10.68 -12.06
N ASP A 608 -13.09 -10.13 -12.28
CA ASP A 608 -12.05 -9.97 -11.24
C ASP A 608 -12.16 -8.66 -10.44
N TYR A 609 -13.15 -7.78 -10.75
CA TYR A 609 -13.35 -6.54 -10.01
C TYR A 609 -13.95 -6.79 -8.65
N ASP A 610 -13.39 -6.13 -7.66
CA ASP A 610 -13.92 -6.14 -6.30
C ASP A 610 -14.87 -4.98 -6.04
N VAL A 611 -14.47 -3.80 -6.44
CA VAL A 611 -15.27 -2.57 -6.37
C VAL A 611 -14.84 -1.72 -7.56
N PRO A 612 -15.61 -1.63 -8.62
CA PRO A 612 -15.29 -0.76 -9.74
C PRO A 612 -15.41 0.71 -9.34
N ASP A 613 -14.42 1.51 -9.74
CA ASP A 613 -14.42 2.97 -9.62
C ASP A 613 -15.22 3.62 -10.76
N PHE A 614 -16.37 3.06 -11.09
CA PHE A 614 -17.28 3.55 -12.13
C PHE A 614 -18.72 3.23 -11.77
N CYS A 615 -19.70 3.75 -12.55
CA CYS A 615 -21.11 3.52 -12.29
C CYS A 615 -21.46 2.03 -12.36
N ARG A 616 -21.63 1.42 -11.20
CA ARG A 616 -21.76 -0.01 -11.01
C ARG A 616 -23.01 -0.59 -11.66
N SER A 617 -24.15 0.10 -11.58
CA SER A 617 -25.37 -0.36 -12.22
C SER A 617 -25.30 -0.34 -13.75
N ARG A 618 -24.67 0.67 -14.33
CA ARG A 618 -24.45 0.75 -15.78
C ARG A 618 -23.45 -0.33 -16.24
N PHE A 619 -22.40 -0.59 -15.45
CA PHE A 619 -21.47 -1.68 -15.73
C PHE A 619 -22.17 -3.05 -15.71
N ALA A 620 -22.99 -3.32 -14.70
CA ALA A 620 -23.74 -4.59 -14.64
C ALA A 620 -24.69 -4.75 -15.84
N THR A 621 -25.36 -3.67 -16.25
CA THR A 621 -26.22 -3.67 -17.43
C THR A 621 -25.47 -3.99 -18.69
N GLN A 622 -24.34 -3.32 -18.95
CA GLN A 622 -23.52 -3.55 -20.12
C GLN A 622 -22.97 -4.97 -20.17
N ARG A 623 -22.48 -5.48 -19.01
CA ARG A 623 -21.96 -6.85 -18.95
C ARG A 623 -23.01 -7.90 -19.25
N LEU A 624 -24.25 -7.71 -18.86
CA LEU A 624 -25.34 -8.59 -19.26
C LEU A 624 -25.62 -8.48 -20.76
N CYS A 625 -25.66 -7.27 -21.31
CA CYS A 625 -25.82 -7.08 -22.76
C CYS A 625 -24.70 -7.77 -23.54
N ASP A 626 -23.44 -7.62 -23.11
CA ASP A 626 -22.29 -8.27 -23.75
C ASP A 626 -22.38 -9.80 -23.71
N VAL A 627 -22.75 -10.37 -22.53
CA VAL A 627 -22.81 -11.82 -22.32
C VAL A 627 -23.98 -12.44 -23.09
N PHE A 628 -25.13 -11.79 -23.11
CA PHE A 628 -26.34 -12.31 -23.73
C PHE A 628 -26.56 -11.77 -25.14
N ASN A 629 -25.62 -10.99 -25.67
CA ASN A 629 -25.68 -10.39 -27.02
C ASN A 629 -26.97 -9.56 -27.24
N TRP A 630 -27.39 -8.82 -26.18
CA TRP A 630 -28.54 -7.93 -26.25
C TRP A 630 -28.13 -6.55 -26.73
N THR A 631 -28.84 -6.02 -27.71
CA THR A 631 -28.65 -4.66 -28.22
C THR A 631 -29.78 -3.80 -27.71
N LEU A 632 -29.44 -2.75 -26.95
CA LEU A 632 -30.39 -1.81 -26.38
C LEU A 632 -30.18 -0.42 -26.99
N SER A 633 -31.25 0.33 -27.17
CA SER A 633 -31.17 1.77 -27.39
C SER A 633 -30.61 2.48 -26.15
N THR A 634 -30.15 3.71 -26.29
CA THR A 634 -29.62 4.49 -25.15
C THR A 634 -30.67 4.66 -24.05
N GLU A 635 -31.93 4.88 -24.43
CA GLU A 635 -33.05 5.04 -23.49
C GLU A 635 -33.36 3.74 -22.73
N GLU A 636 -33.41 2.60 -23.41
CA GLU A 636 -33.60 1.29 -22.81
C GLU A 636 -32.44 0.95 -21.87
N PHE A 637 -31.23 1.21 -22.32
CA PHE A 637 -30.03 1.01 -21.48
C PHE A 637 -30.11 1.81 -20.18
N ASP A 638 -30.42 3.12 -20.29
CA ASP A 638 -30.55 3.99 -19.12
C ASP A 638 -31.71 3.57 -18.22
N HIS A 639 -32.82 3.10 -18.81
CA HIS A 639 -33.95 2.56 -18.07
C HIS A 639 -33.55 1.35 -17.23
N HIS A 640 -32.83 0.37 -17.82
CA HIS A 640 -32.42 -0.86 -17.13
C HIS A 640 -31.23 -0.64 -16.18
N ALA A 641 -30.40 0.37 -16.38
CA ALA A 641 -29.31 0.73 -15.49
C ALA A 641 -29.78 1.53 -14.26
N LYS A 642 -31.03 2.00 -14.20
CA LYS A 642 -31.57 2.70 -13.04
C LYS A 642 -31.78 1.75 -11.87
N GLN A 643 -31.37 2.17 -10.67
CA GLN A 643 -31.69 1.48 -9.44
C GLN A 643 -33.20 1.61 -9.17
N LYS A 644 -33.92 0.52 -9.13
CA LYS A 644 -35.37 0.49 -8.94
C LYS A 644 -35.78 -0.69 -8.08
N LEU A 645 -36.79 -0.48 -7.23
CA LEU A 645 -37.57 -1.56 -6.63
C LEU A 645 -38.77 -1.85 -7.52
N MET A 646 -38.84 -3.07 -8.04
CA MET A 646 -39.91 -3.52 -8.93
C MET A 646 -40.93 -4.34 -8.13
N ARG A 647 -41.59 -3.69 -7.18
CA ARG A 647 -42.68 -4.34 -6.45
C ARG A 647 -44.02 -4.00 -7.10
N SER A 648 -44.94 -4.98 -7.13
CA SER A 648 -46.34 -4.68 -7.33
C SER A 648 -46.79 -3.76 -6.19
N SER A 649 -47.29 -2.57 -6.50
CA SER A 649 -47.86 -1.69 -5.48
C SER A 649 -48.87 -2.52 -4.63
N PRO A 650 -48.79 -2.48 -3.29
CA PRO A 650 -49.92 -3.02 -2.51
C PRO A 650 -51.18 -2.31 -3.02
N SER A 651 -52.20 -3.11 -3.30
CA SER A 651 -53.50 -2.62 -3.69
C SER A 651 -53.86 -1.42 -2.82
N ALA A 652 -54.21 -0.33 -3.49
CA ALA A 652 -54.62 0.93 -2.89
C ALA A 652 -55.95 0.73 -2.10
N GLU A 653 -55.78 0.26 -0.87
CA GLU A 653 -56.85 0.37 0.13
C GLU A 653 -56.42 1.37 1.20
N SER A 654 -57.10 2.52 1.13
CA SER A 654 -57.32 3.54 2.17
C SER A 654 -56.13 4.30 2.74
N SER A 655 -56.32 5.56 2.66
CA SER A 655 -55.74 6.75 3.28
C SER A 655 -54.88 7.62 2.33
N THR A 656 -55.16 8.91 2.33
CA THR A 656 -54.36 9.96 1.72
C THR A 656 -52.87 9.67 1.92
N PRO A 657 -52.06 9.64 0.85
CA PRO A 657 -50.64 9.34 0.98
C PRO A 657 -50.01 10.39 1.91
N GLU A 658 -49.55 9.92 3.05
CA GLU A 658 -48.79 10.72 3.99
C GLU A 658 -47.49 11.14 3.29
N THR A 659 -47.29 12.43 3.07
CA THR A 659 -46.09 12.94 2.38
C THR A 659 -45.12 13.47 3.44
N TYR A 660 -43.87 13.03 3.36
CA TYR A 660 -42.79 13.48 4.27
C TYR A 660 -41.99 14.61 3.60
N PRO A 661 -42.13 15.87 4.11
CA PRO A 661 -41.44 17.00 3.49
C PRO A 661 -39.91 16.89 3.58
N LEU A 662 -39.40 16.38 4.68
CA LEU A 662 -37.95 16.22 4.93
C LEU A 662 -37.68 14.93 5.67
N VAL A 663 -36.76 14.13 5.11
CA VAL A 663 -36.22 12.95 5.76
C VAL A 663 -34.71 13.07 5.83
N ILE A 664 -34.11 12.79 6.96
CA ILE A 664 -32.67 12.78 7.19
C ILE A 664 -32.22 11.40 7.61
N VAL A 665 -31.19 10.89 6.95
CA VAL A 665 -30.55 9.62 7.32
C VAL A 665 -29.33 9.90 8.17
N LEU A 666 -29.38 9.46 9.42
CA LEU A 666 -28.32 9.61 10.42
C LEU A 666 -27.42 8.37 10.47
N GLY A 667 -26.15 8.59 10.81
CA GLY A 667 -25.17 7.54 11.05
C GLY A 667 -24.54 6.97 9.76
N GLY A 668 -23.70 5.97 9.95
CA GLY A 668 -22.99 5.26 8.89
C GLY A 668 -22.03 4.24 9.48
N MET A 669 -21.79 3.12 8.77
CA MET A 669 -20.84 2.09 9.19
C MET A 669 -19.38 2.56 9.13
N ASP A 670 -19.10 3.57 8.31
CA ASP A 670 -17.77 4.16 8.14
C ASP A 670 -17.73 5.51 8.86
N PRO A 671 -16.81 5.74 9.80
CA PRO A 671 -16.68 7.00 10.52
C PRO A 671 -16.50 8.23 9.61
N SER A 672 -15.94 8.05 8.41
CA SER A 672 -15.80 9.14 7.43
C SER A 672 -17.14 9.62 6.85
N ARG A 673 -18.20 8.85 7.00
CA ARG A 673 -19.56 9.11 6.52
C ARG A 673 -20.53 9.54 7.61
N ILE A 674 -20.02 9.89 8.79
CA ILE A 674 -20.81 10.44 9.89
C ILE A 674 -20.76 11.95 9.81
N TYR A 675 -21.94 12.58 9.71
CA TYR A 675 -22.08 14.04 9.73
C TYR A 675 -22.46 14.52 11.11
N LEU A 676 -21.87 15.62 11.60
CA LEU A 676 -22.04 16.09 12.96
C LEU A 676 -22.82 17.40 13.07
N GLN A 677 -23.05 18.11 11.97
CA GLN A 677 -23.71 19.43 11.99
C GLN A 677 -25.23 19.32 11.69
N TRP A 678 -25.85 18.20 12.07
CA TRP A 678 -27.27 17.99 11.83
C TRP A 678 -28.15 18.98 12.58
N SER A 679 -27.86 19.25 13.86
CA SER A 679 -28.60 20.19 14.70
C SER A 679 -28.60 21.60 14.14
N ASP A 680 -27.43 22.14 13.78
CA ASP A 680 -27.26 23.48 13.21
C ASP A 680 -28.00 23.60 11.88
N MET A 681 -27.92 22.57 11.02
CA MET A 681 -28.64 22.53 9.75
C MET A 681 -30.15 22.56 9.97
N LEU A 682 -30.69 21.74 10.88
CA LEU A 682 -32.12 21.66 11.13
C LEU A 682 -32.70 22.91 11.80
N ILE A 683 -31.93 23.56 12.70
CA ILE A 683 -32.32 24.85 13.26
C ILE A 683 -32.48 25.87 12.13
N LYS A 684 -31.51 25.89 11.19
CA LYS A 684 -31.57 26.83 10.06
C LYS A 684 -32.67 26.52 9.08
N LEU A 685 -32.97 25.24 8.82
CA LEU A 685 -34.08 24.81 7.98
C LEU A 685 -35.44 25.18 8.62
N HIS A 686 -35.55 25.07 9.96
CA HIS A 686 -36.73 25.53 10.69
C HIS A 686 -36.95 27.04 10.51
N GLU A 687 -35.92 27.87 10.65
CA GLU A 687 -36.00 29.33 10.39
C GLU A 687 -36.45 29.65 8.95
N MET A 688 -36.19 28.74 7.99
CA MET A 688 -36.59 28.85 6.59
C MET A 688 -37.93 28.23 6.26
N GLY A 689 -38.67 27.76 7.26
CA GLY A 689 -40.06 27.33 7.14
C GLY A 689 -40.32 25.82 7.16
N PHE A 690 -39.31 24.96 7.33
CA PHE A 690 -39.53 23.54 7.53
C PHE A 690 -40.06 23.27 8.94
N LYS A 691 -41.24 22.61 9.05
CA LYS A 691 -41.90 22.35 10.31
C LYS A 691 -41.74 20.90 10.77
N ASP A 692 -41.65 19.97 9.82
CA ASP A 692 -41.64 18.53 10.08
C ASP A 692 -40.39 17.87 9.49
N CYS A 693 -39.81 16.95 10.25
CA CYS A 693 -38.66 16.16 9.84
C CYS A 693 -38.73 14.72 10.38
N VAL A 694 -38.38 13.76 9.59
CA VAL A 694 -38.21 12.36 9.99
C VAL A 694 -36.74 12.01 10.04
N LEU A 695 -36.26 11.39 11.11
CA LEU A 695 -34.93 10.88 11.27
C LEU A 695 -34.93 9.36 11.07
N LEU A 696 -34.17 8.88 10.10
CA LEU A 696 -33.94 7.47 9.84
C LEU A 696 -32.48 7.12 10.10
N GLY A 697 -32.20 5.85 10.35
CA GLY A 697 -30.85 5.35 10.58
C GLY A 697 -30.82 4.06 11.35
N THR A 698 -29.64 3.46 11.46
CA THR A 698 -29.41 2.24 12.23
C THR A 698 -28.10 2.31 13.00
N GLY A 699 -28.11 1.69 14.19
CA GLY A 699 -26.94 1.58 15.07
C GLY A 699 -26.87 2.69 16.13
N ASP A 700 -25.98 2.48 17.10
CA ASP A 700 -25.86 3.36 18.28
C ASP A 700 -25.46 4.79 17.94
N GLN A 701 -24.60 4.96 16.91
CA GLN A 701 -24.18 6.29 16.48
C GLN A 701 -25.32 7.10 15.87
N ALA A 702 -26.19 6.45 15.10
CA ALA A 702 -27.38 7.11 14.55
C ALA A 702 -28.36 7.50 15.66
N LEU A 703 -28.55 6.61 16.63
CA LEU A 703 -29.43 6.89 17.80
C LEU A 703 -28.88 8.03 18.66
N HIS A 704 -27.56 8.06 18.89
CA HIS A 704 -26.92 9.17 19.60
C HIS A 704 -27.11 10.51 18.87
N ALA A 705 -26.88 10.52 17.55
CA ALA A 705 -27.09 11.71 16.74
C ALA A 705 -28.56 12.17 16.75
N ALA A 706 -29.52 11.25 16.70
CA ALA A 706 -30.93 11.55 16.79
C ALA A 706 -31.30 12.18 18.14
N ASN A 707 -30.82 11.63 19.24
CA ASN A 707 -31.05 12.16 20.58
C ASN A 707 -30.42 13.57 20.75
N GLN A 708 -29.24 13.80 20.18
CA GLN A 708 -28.64 15.13 20.17
C GLN A 708 -29.49 16.13 19.41
N VAL A 709 -29.95 15.77 18.20
CA VAL A 709 -30.85 16.61 17.39
C VAL A 709 -32.13 16.95 18.16
N LEU A 710 -32.77 15.97 18.81
CA LEU A 710 -33.96 16.19 19.59
C LEU A 710 -33.73 17.14 20.76
N ASN A 711 -32.60 16.97 21.46
CA ASN A 711 -32.26 17.85 22.59
C ASN A 711 -31.98 19.30 22.12
N ASP A 712 -31.25 19.48 21.00
CA ASP A 712 -30.86 20.77 20.48
C ASP A 712 -32.03 21.56 19.86
N LEU A 713 -32.96 20.86 19.20
CA LEU A 713 -34.13 21.49 18.59
C LEU A 713 -35.28 21.71 19.57
N GLY A 714 -35.44 20.85 20.56
CA GLY A 714 -36.55 20.90 21.51
C GLY A 714 -37.91 20.91 20.83
N ALA A 715 -38.80 21.82 21.20
CA ALA A 715 -40.14 21.99 20.64
C ALA A 715 -40.19 22.86 19.36
N ARG A 716 -39.06 23.31 18.83
CA ARG A 716 -39.00 24.23 17.65
C ARG A 716 -39.51 23.58 16.38
N MET A 717 -39.25 22.31 16.18
CA MET A 717 -39.56 21.53 14.98
C MET A 717 -40.17 20.19 15.38
N ASN A 718 -41.20 19.73 14.67
CA ASN A 718 -41.78 18.40 14.89
C ASN A 718 -40.85 17.34 14.27
N VAL A 719 -39.99 16.73 15.12
CA VAL A 719 -38.99 15.74 14.68
C VAL A 719 -39.45 14.35 15.12
N GLN A 720 -39.76 13.49 14.16
CA GLN A 720 -40.07 12.09 14.38
C GLN A 720 -38.78 11.24 14.30
N ASN A 721 -38.43 10.60 15.42
CA ASN A 721 -37.26 9.74 15.50
C ASN A 721 -37.62 8.29 15.25
N TRP A 722 -37.28 7.76 14.08
CA TRP A 722 -37.50 6.37 13.69
C TRP A 722 -36.20 5.56 13.56
N VAL A 723 -35.12 6.05 14.14
CA VAL A 723 -33.83 5.37 14.17
C VAL A 723 -33.95 4.04 14.93
N ASN A 724 -33.47 2.95 14.35
CA ASN A 724 -33.54 1.57 14.83
C ASN A 724 -35.00 1.00 14.99
N GLN A 725 -36.03 1.68 14.45
CA GLN A 725 -37.43 1.27 14.64
C GLN A 725 -38.05 0.74 13.35
N MET A 726 -37.43 0.92 12.20
CA MET A 726 -38.03 0.62 10.90
C MET A 726 -37.42 -0.61 10.25
N THR A 727 -38.25 -1.46 9.67
CA THR A 727 -37.82 -2.51 8.74
C THR A 727 -37.39 -1.89 7.38
N LEU A 728 -36.64 -2.62 6.55
CA LEU A 728 -36.31 -2.15 5.21
C LEU A 728 -37.54 -1.86 4.35
N GLN A 729 -38.60 -2.62 4.53
CA GLN A 729 -39.85 -2.43 3.80
C GLN A 729 -40.53 -1.12 4.22
N GLN A 730 -40.61 -0.82 5.51
CA GLN A 730 -41.12 0.44 6.02
C GLN A 730 -40.29 1.63 5.58
N CYS A 731 -38.95 1.52 5.64
CA CYS A 731 -38.06 2.54 5.09
C CYS A 731 -38.33 2.81 3.60
N THR A 732 -38.58 1.75 2.82
CA THR A 732 -38.93 1.89 1.38
C THR A 732 -40.19 2.71 1.18
N GLN A 733 -41.24 2.44 1.98
CA GLN A 733 -42.52 3.16 1.92
C GLN A 733 -42.35 4.64 2.28
N VAL A 734 -41.64 4.93 3.37
CA VAL A 734 -41.34 6.32 3.78
C VAL A 734 -40.54 7.05 2.70
N LEU A 735 -39.49 6.44 2.19
CA LEU A 735 -38.62 7.05 1.17
C LEU A 735 -39.34 7.28 -0.16
N SER A 736 -40.32 6.42 -0.52
CA SER A 736 -41.14 6.62 -1.73
C SER A 736 -42.07 7.86 -1.65
N GLN A 737 -42.42 8.26 -0.43
CA GLN A 737 -43.32 9.40 -0.13
C GLN A 737 -42.54 10.65 0.28
N THR A 738 -41.20 10.59 0.26
CA THR A 738 -40.33 11.69 0.69
C THR A 738 -40.13 12.73 -0.41
N GLN A 739 -40.33 14.01 -0.05
CA GLN A 739 -40.07 15.13 -0.97
C GLN A 739 -38.59 15.47 -1.06
N LEU A 740 -37.89 15.53 0.09
CA LEU A 740 -36.47 15.82 0.19
C LEU A 740 -35.80 14.85 1.16
N LEU A 741 -34.84 14.12 0.66
CA LEU A 741 -33.95 13.23 1.44
C LEU A 741 -32.57 13.86 1.55
N ILE A 742 -32.02 13.96 2.78
CA ILE A 742 -30.63 14.35 3.01
C ILE A 742 -29.90 13.17 3.67
N THR A 743 -28.80 12.72 3.05
CA THR A 743 -28.15 11.48 3.47
C THR A 743 -26.68 11.44 3.08
N ALA A 744 -25.88 10.70 3.82
CA ALA A 744 -24.55 10.31 3.38
C ALA A 744 -24.59 9.18 2.33
N ASP A 745 -23.51 9.01 1.55
CA ASP A 745 -23.32 7.84 0.68
C ASP A 745 -23.42 6.54 1.49
N GLY A 746 -24.50 5.80 1.29
CA GLY A 746 -24.80 4.59 2.05
C GLY A 746 -26.02 3.82 1.55
N GLY A 747 -26.37 2.73 2.24
CA GLY A 747 -27.46 1.83 1.84
C GLY A 747 -28.82 2.53 1.71
N LEU A 748 -29.18 3.41 2.66
CA LEU A 748 -30.43 4.15 2.64
C LEU A 748 -30.49 5.23 1.55
N MET A 749 -29.34 5.80 1.14
CA MET A 749 -29.29 6.66 -0.05
C MET A 749 -29.74 5.90 -1.29
N HIS A 750 -29.15 4.74 -1.52
CA HIS A 750 -29.51 3.89 -2.66
C HIS A 750 -30.96 3.38 -2.58
N LEU A 751 -31.42 3.12 -1.37
CA LEU A 751 -32.82 2.76 -1.14
C LEU A 751 -33.76 3.92 -1.52
N GLY A 752 -33.41 5.16 -1.16
CA GLY A 752 -34.15 6.36 -1.57
C GLY A 752 -34.22 6.53 -3.08
N VAL A 753 -33.07 6.35 -3.77
CA VAL A 753 -33.03 6.34 -5.25
C VAL A 753 -33.95 5.26 -5.82
N ALA A 754 -33.85 4.03 -5.30
CA ALA A 754 -34.59 2.89 -5.80
C ALA A 754 -36.10 2.96 -5.50
N SER A 755 -36.49 3.65 -4.42
CA SER A 755 -37.88 3.87 -4.01
C SER A 755 -38.55 5.02 -4.74
N GLY A 756 -37.82 5.80 -5.52
CA GLY A 756 -38.34 6.93 -6.28
C GLY A 756 -38.56 8.22 -5.47
N CYS A 757 -37.70 8.45 -4.45
CA CYS A 757 -37.65 9.72 -3.73
C CYS A 757 -37.49 10.88 -4.72
N LYS A 758 -38.26 11.96 -4.54
CA LYS A 758 -38.31 13.07 -5.48
C LYS A 758 -37.00 13.82 -5.62
N ARG A 759 -36.33 14.11 -4.49
CA ARG A 759 -35.06 14.84 -4.48
C ARG A 759 -34.17 14.30 -3.39
N ILE A 760 -32.89 14.09 -3.71
CA ILE A 760 -31.90 13.52 -2.80
C ILE A 760 -30.66 14.40 -2.77
N ILE A 761 -30.37 14.99 -1.62
CA ILE A 761 -29.08 15.63 -1.37
C ILE A 761 -28.17 14.61 -0.69
N SER A 762 -27.16 14.20 -1.41
CA SER A 762 -26.25 13.14 -0.96
C SER A 762 -24.86 13.70 -0.67
N LEU A 763 -24.32 13.33 0.50
CA LEU A 763 -23.03 13.79 1.00
C LEU A 763 -21.95 12.74 0.73
N PHE A 764 -20.93 13.11 -0.01
CA PHE A 764 -19.83 12.23 -0.40
C PHE A 764 -18.52 12.65 0.23
N THR A 765 -17.67 11.69 0.54
CA THR A 765 -16.27 11.95 0.89
C THR A 765 -15.49 12.33 -0.37
N ARG A 766 -14.34 12.98 -0.23
CA ARG A 766 -13.47 13.36 -1.36
C ARG A 766 -13.07 12.18 -2.26
N ASN A 767 -13.02 10.97 -1.71
CA ASN A 767 -12.49 9.79 -2.41
C ASN A 767 -13.48 9.08 -3.33
N ILE A 768 -14.77 9.43 -3.23
CA ILE A 768 -15.83 8.74 -3.98
C ILE A 768 -16.53 9.76 -4.85
N SER A 769 -16.44 9.58 -6.17
CA SER A 769 -17.20 10.42 -7.09
C SER A 769 -18.69 10.07 -7.03
N PRO A 770 -19.59 11.07 -6.90
CA PRO A 770 -21.03 10.83 -6.94
C PRO A 770 -21.49 10.06 -8.18
N SER A 771 -20.87 10.31 -9.34
CA SER A 771 -21.18 9.65 -10.61
C SER A 771 -20.94 8.13 -10.61
N TYR A 772 -20.15 7.61 -9.64
CA TYR A 772 -19.95 6.15 -9.48
C TYR A 772 -21.11 5.47 -8.76
N ARG A 773 -21.96 6.23 -8.08
CA ARG A 773 -23.02 5.73 -7.23
C ARG A 773 -24.41 6.12 -7.73
N LEU A 774 -24.52 7.29 -8.34
CA LEU A 774 -25.78 7.91 -8.70
C LEU A 774 -25.88 8.13 -10.23
N SER A 775 -27.11 8.11 -10.74
CA SER A 775 -27.42 8.56 -12.09
C SER A 775 -27.24 10.08 -12.21
N ALA A 776 -27.14 10.61 -13.44
CA ALA A 776 -26.98 12.03 -13.70
C ALA A 776 -28.06 12.88 -13.02
N GLU A 777 -29.30 12.38 -12.92
CA GLU A 777 -30.44 13.01 -12.27
C GLU A 777 -30.16 13.36 -10.80
N PHE A 778 -29.57 12.43 -10.02
CA PHE A 778 -29.29 12.62 -8.59
C PHE A 778 -27.87 13.17 -8.34
N THR A 779 -26.96 13.07 -9.29
CA THR A 779 -25.60 13.60 -9.17
C THR A 779 -25.57 15.11 -9.08
N LYS A 780 -26.52 15.80 -9.69
CA LYS A 780 -26.63 17.28 -9.67
C LYS A 780 -26.80 17.83 -8.25
N ASP A 781 -27.49 17.12 -7.36
CA ASP A 781 -27.72 17.51 -5.97
C ASP A 781 -26.70 16.91 -4.99
N ALA A 782 -25.71 16.18 -5.47
CA ALA A 782 -24.66 15.61 -4.63
C ALA A 782 -23.63 16.68 -4.20
N ILE A 783 -23.19 16.61 -2.95
CA ILE A 783 -22.16 17.49 -2.40
C ILE A 783 -20.94 16.64 -2.02
N GLN A 784 -19.80 16.96 -2.60
CA GLN A 784 -18.55 16.26 -2.30
C GLN A 784 -17.72 17.07 -1.30
N SER A 785 -17.30 16.41 -0.22
CA SER A 785 -16.45 17.01 0.79
C SER A 785 -15.07 17.35 0.22
N PRO A 786 -14.46 18.48 0.60
CA PRO A 786 -13.06 18.75 0.31
C PRO A 786 -12.09 17.84 1.10
N THR A 787 -12.58 17.11 2.09
CA THR A 787 -11.80 16.24 2.97
C THR A 787 -12.16 14.76 2.80
N HIS A 788 -11.42 13.88 3.48
CA HIS A 788 -11.70 12.43 3.52
C HIS A 788 -12.92 12.06 4.39
N ALA A 789 -13.57 13.03 5.02
CA ALA A 789 -14.78 12.84 5.82
C ALA A 789 -15.86 13.84 5.40
N ILE A 790 -17.12 13.44 5.46
CA ILE A 790 -18.25 14.32 5.09
C ILE A 790 -18.42 15.50 6.06
N ASN A 791 -17.88 15.46 7.25
CA ASN A 791 -17.84 16.59 8.19
C ASN A 791 -17.07 17.83 7.65
N GLY A 792 -16.34 17.70 6.57
CA GLY A 792 -15.76 18.83 5.85
C GLY A 792 -16.77 19.65 5.02
N ILE A 793 -18.01 19.18 4.90
CA ILE A 793 -19.11 19.87 4.24
C ILE A 793 -19.77 20.78 5.29
N ALA A 794 -19.75 22.10 5.08
CA ALA A 794 -20.48 23.02 5.94
C ALA A 794 -21.99 22.86 5.76
N TYR A 795 -22.78 22.92 6.83
CA TYR A 795 -24.23 22.83 6.74
C TYR A 795 -24.84 23.93 5.84
N THR A 796 -24.22 25.07 5.76
CA THR A 796 -24.61 26.18 4.85
C THR A 796 -24.56 25.78 3.38
N GLN A 797 -23.63 24.90 2.98
CA GLN A 797 -23.55 24.36 1.61
C GLN A 797 -24.75 23.45 1.30
N ILE A 798 -25.20 22.68 2.30
CA ILE A 798 -26.37 21.82 2.16
C ILE A 798 -27.62 22.68 1.99
N ILE A 799 -27.77 23.70 2.83
CA ILE A 799 -28.88 24.65 2.75
C ILE A 799 -28.90 25.37 1.40
N HIS A 800 -27.76 25.89 0.96
CA HIS A 800 -27.64 26.53 -0.36
C HIS A 800 -28.09 25.59 -1.48
N ARG A 801 -27.68 24.32 -1.42
CA ARG A 801 -28.09 23.32 -2.40
C ARG A 801 -29.60 23.03 -2.36
N ILE A 802 -30.27 23.12 -1.21
CA ILE A 802 -31.72 22.93 -1.10
C ILE A 802 -32.45 24.01 -1.90
N PHE A 803 -32.00 25.26 -1.84
CA PHE A 803 -32.69 26.43 -2.40
C PHE A 803 -32.16 26.91 -3.76
N ASP A 804 -30.97 26.49 -4.20
CA ASP A 804 -30.36 26.89 -5.48
C ASP A 804 -31.12 26.43 -6.75
N ASN A 805 -32.12 25.58 -6.64
CA ASN A 805 -32.92 25.06 -7.73
C ASN A 805 -34.42 25.46 -7.65
N THR A 806 -34.75 26.48 -6.85
CA THR A 806 -36.00 27.19 -6.88
C THR A 806 -35.77 28.51 -7.58
#